data_c4b82b2e2e3c5dad18c9423e488afb37
#
_entry.id   c4b82b2e2e3c5dad18c9423e488afb37
#
_cell.length_a   1.000
_cell.length_b   1.000
_cell.length_c   1.000
_cell.angle_alpha   90.00
_cell.angle_beta   90.00
_cell.angle_gamma   90.00
#
_symmetry.space_group_name_H-M   'P 1'
#
loop_
_entity.id
_entity.type
_entity.pdbx_description
1 polymer ?
#
loop_
_entity_poly.entity_id
_entity_poly.type
_entity_poly.pdbx_seq_one_letter_code
_entity_poly.pdbx_strand_id
1 'polypeptide(L)'
;NIEELANYFVQNYPEKLEELFLTQSKTVQQNVKEAVSTNTKKWKQLQNLKTHAMFSRPEQESHVPLKEEIAIIGISGKYPKADNLDVFWKNLKEGTDCITEIPKERWDAESMYDPDKAKRDKIYTKWGGFLDDVDKFDAEFFNITPREANTIDPQERIFLENALRVFEDAGYPKSKIANRNVGVFAGVMFGQYQIFGKEIGEKDLVPTSSYASVANRVSYYFDLTGPSMSVDTMCSSSLSAIHLAFDSLIKGECEMALAGGVSVSIHPLKYRILSQQRFASSDGKCHTFGEGGDGYVSGEGVGAVLMKPLSKAIEDKDHIYAVIKGTAMNHGGKTNGYSVPNPNAQEKVVLEVLKKTEVNPETISYLEAHGTGTSLGDPIEITALTKAYQNYTKKKSYCPIGSVKSNIGHTESAAGIAAVTKVVLMMQHKKLVPSLHSEQLNSNIKFEETPFYVQHEYEDWKAPVVMENQEEKEYPRRAGISAFGAGGTNVHIVLEEYSKNETSKNVSACPNIFMLSAKNEERLRAYAAIVLWYMKTEGKTKEISDILYSFQRCKEALEERLAFIACNHEEVEEGLTRFLEQEAMGLHHENVLLCKNRVQQYNRTMMDESVNQKDWEKIAQLWCEGMKLKPDCLWESRPNVITLPAYPFLRERHWVNVR
;
A
#
# COMPACT_ATOMS: atom_id res chain seq x y z
N ASN A 1 15.00 -34.72 26.22
CA ASN A 1 15.71 -33.95 25.20
C ASN A 1 16.29 -34.90 24.14
N ILE A 2 16.95 -34.40 23.10
CA ILE A 2 17.49 -35.18 21.97
C ILE A 2 18.55 -36.18 22.45
N GLU A 3 19.32 -35.81 23.44
CA GLU A 3 20.41 -36.62 24.02
C GLU A 3 19.85 -37.80 24.83
N GLU A 4 18.78 -37.63 25.60
CA GLU A 4 18.06 -38.69 26.30
C GLU A 4 17.41 -39.66 25.32
N LEU A 5 16.85 -39.16 24.21
CA LEU A 5 16.24 -39.98 23.17
C LEU A 5 17.31 -40.81 22.43
N ALA A 6 18.45 -40.20 22.11
CA ALA A 6 19.59 -40.87 21.50
C ALA A 6 20.14 -41.99 22.42
N ASN A 7 20.34 -41.69 23.70
CA ASN A 7 20.77 -42.67 24.71
C ASN A 7 19.77 -43.81 24.88
N TYR A 8 18.48 -43.53 24.84
CA TYR A 8 17.44 -44.56 24.88
C TYR A 8 17.55 -45.55 23.71
N PHE A 9 17.77 -45.05 22.48
CA PHE A 9 17.94 -45.92 21.31
C PHE A 9 19.24 -46.72 21.35
N VAL A 10 20.34 -46.11 21.78
CA VAL A 10 21.62 -46.79 21.92
C VAL A 10 21.58 -47.91 22.96
N GLN A 11 20.85 -47.70 24.08
CA GLN A 11 20.74 -48.71 25.15
C GLN A 11 19.73 -49.82 24.82
N ASN A 12 18.63 -49.54 24.14
CA ASN A 12 17.57 -50.52 23.97
C ASN A 12 17.57 -51.20 22.59
N TYR A 13 18.27 -50.66 21.59
CA TYR A 13 18.29 -51.21 20.23
C TYR A 13 19.69 -51.20 19.58
N PRO A 14 20.75 -51.62 20.27
CA PRO A 14 22.15 -51.54 19.78
C PRO A 14 22.34 -52.33 18.48
N GLU A 15 21.81 -53.57 18.39
CA GLU A 15 21.97 -54.43 17.21
C GLU A 15 21.28 -53.84 15.96
N LYS A 16 20.11 -53.23 16.11
CA LYS A 16 19.43 -52.55 14.98
C LYS A 16 20.13 -51.31 14.51
N LEU A 17 20.74 -50.54 15.42
CA LEU A 17 21.53 -49.39 15.07
C LEU A 17 22.84 -49.79 14.35
N GLU A 18 23.49 -50.85 14.83
CA GLU A 18 24.68 -51.40 14.16
C GLU A 18 24.37 -51.90 12.75
N GLU A 19 23.25 -52.59 12.54
CA GLU A 19 22.78 -53.04 11.22
C GLU A 19 22.49 -51.86 10.28
N LEU A 20 21.86 -50.80 10.77
CA LEU A 20 21.57 -49.58 10.03
C LEU A 20 22.81 -48.83 9.61
N PHE A 21 23.82 -48.72 10.49
CA PHE A 21 25.10 -48.06 10.21
C PHE A 21 26.02 -48.90 9.34
N LEU A 22 26.03 -50.24 9.48
CA LEU A 22 26.83 -51.13 8.64
C LEU A 22 26.30 -51.26 7.22
N THR A 23 24.94 -51.16 7.04
CA THR A 23 24.33 -51.16 5.69
C THR A 23 24.60 -49.87 4.94
N GLN A 24 24.61 -48.73 5.62
CA GLN A 24 24.99 -47.44 5.02
C GLN A 24 26.52 -47.34 4.76
N SER A 25 27.36 -47.90 5.60
CA SER A 25 28.81 -47.77 5.42
C SER A 25 29.37 -48.56 4.22
N LYS A 26 28.79 -49.69 3.85
CA LYS A 26 29.23 -50.46 2.67
C LYS A 26 28.84 -49.78 1.36
N THR A 27 27.67 -49.15 1.27
CA THR A 27 27.22 -48.40 0.08
C THR A 27 27.95 -47.08 -0.08
N VAL A 28 28.28 -46.39 1.03
CA VAL A 28 29.02 -45.13 1.03
C VAL A 28 30.52 -45.33 0.72
N GLN A 29 31.14 -46.42 1.21
CA GLN A 29 32.56 -46.65 0.92
C GLN A 29 32.85 -47.01 -0.54
N GLN A 30 31.94 -47.67 -1.25
CA GLN A 30 32.07 -47.96 -2.68
C GLN A 30 31.89 -46.71 -3.53
N ASN A 31 30.87 -45.89 -3.22
CA ASN A 31 30.61 -44.64 -3.95
C ASN A 31 31.65 -43.54 -3.66
N VAL A 32 32.23 -43.51 -2.45
CA VAL A 32 33.29 -42.54 -2.09
C VAL A 32 34.64 -42.88 -2.76
N LYS A 33 35.00 -44.15 -2.95
CA LYS A 33 36.25 -44.53 -3.66
C LYS A 33 36.22 -44.18 -5.16
N GLU A 34 35.09 -44.28 -5.82
CA GLU A 34 34.95 -43.85 -7.24
C GLU A 34 34.82 -42.33 -7.37
N ALA A 35 34.14 -41.64 -6.45
CA ALA A 35 34.01 -40.18 -6.45
C ALA A 35 35.31 -39.45 -6.06
N VAL A 36 36.15 -40.04 -5.20
CA VAL A 36 37.43 -39.44 -4.74
C VAL A 36 38.50 -39.52 -5.81
N SER A 37 38.53 -40.58 -6.67
CA SER A 37 39.53 -40.69 -7.73
C SER A 37 39.32 -39.74 -8.90
N THR A 38 38.09 -39.37 -9.18
CA THR A 38 37.70 -38.42 -10.25
C THR A 38 37.66 -36.96 -9.81
N ASN A 39 37.45 -36.68 -8.51
CA ASN A 39 37.36 -35.32 -8.01
C ASN A 39 38.65 -34.68 -7.53
N THR A 40 39.67 -35.47 -7.17
CA THR A 40 40.95 -34.90 -6.68
C THR A 40 41.71 -34.11 -7.74
N LYS A 41 41.60 -34.43 -9.02
CA LYS A 41 42.14 -33.60 -10.10
C LYS A 41 41.36 -32.32 -10.34
N LYS A 42 40.03 -32.36 -10.24
CA LYS A 42 39.13 -31.19 -10.36
C LYS A 42 39.26 -30.26 -9.12
N TRP A 43 39.40 -30.81 -7.93
CA TRP A 43 39.59 -30.00 -6.70
C TRP A 43 40.93 -29.28 -6.65
N LYS A 44 42.02 -29.87 -7.12
CA LYS A 44 43.31 -29.19 -7.25
C LYS A 44 43.28 -28.07 -8.30
N GLN A 45 42.55 -28.23 -9.39
CA GLN A 45 42.32 -27.14 -10.36
C GLN A 45 41.44 -26.03 -9.80
N LEU A 46 40.39 -26.36 -9.00
CA LEU A 46 39.50 -25.39 -8.36
C LEU A 46 40.19 -24.67 -7.16
N GLN A 47 41.09 -25.32 -6.44
CA GLN A 47 41.86 -24.65 -5.39
C GLN A 47 42.87 -23.65 -5.97
N ASN A 48 43.54 -23.97 -7.09
CA ASN A 48 44.42 -23.02 -7.77
C ASN A 48 43.67 -21.85 -8.43
N LEU A 49 42.38 -22.01 -8.74
CA LEU A 49 41.51 -20.90 -9.19
C LEU A 49 40.93 -20.06 -8.02
N LYS A 50 40.78 -20.67 -6.83
CA LYS A 50 40.27 -19.94 -5.65
C LYS A 50 41.31 -19.09 -4.92
N THR A 51 42.60 -19.45 -4.98
CA THR A 51 43.64 -18.67 -4.33
C THR A 51 44.03 -17.38 -5.06
N HIS A 52 43.67 -17.23 -6.34
CA HIS A 52 43.80 -15.94 -7.03
C HIS A 52 42.51 -15.10 -7.06
N ALA A 53 41.33 -15.67 -6.67
CA ALA A 53 40.04 -14.98 -6.70
C ALA A 53 39.54 -14.51 -5.31
N MET A 54 40.30 -14.78 -4.22
CA MET A 54 39.81 -14.47 -2.86
C MET A 54 40.26 -13.12 -2.29
N PHE A 55 41.03 -12.30 -3.03
CA PHE A 55 41.44 -10.97 -2.56
C PHE A 55 41.45 -9.86 -3.60
N SER A 56 40.72 -10.03 -4.68
CA SER A 56 40.27 -8.89 -5.48
C SER A 56 38.74 -8.84 -5.40
N ARG A 57 38.20 -8.00 -4.49
CA ARG A 57 36.87 -7.44 -4.71
C ARG A 57 36.95 -6.77 -6.07
N PRO A 58 36.07 -7.07 -7.01
CA PRO A 58 35.86 -6.17 -8.13
C PRO A 58 35.17 -4.94 -7.55
N GLU A 59 35.91 -3.90 -7.24
CA GLU A 59 35.36 -2.55 -7.24
C GLU A 59 35.14 -2.20 -8.71
N GLN A 60 34.00 -2.64 -9.21
CA GLN A 60 33.27 -2.10 -10.34
C GLN A 60 32.11 -3.06 -10.64
N GLU A 61 31.08 -3.06 -9.78
CA GLU A 61 29.75 -3.29 -10.32
C GLU A 61 29.51 -2.16 -11.31
N SER A 62 29.57 -2.48 -12.60
CA SER A 62 29.04 -1.59 -13.63
C SER A 62 27.56 -1.39 -13.30
N HIS A 63 27.22 -0.29 -12.67
CA HIS A 63 25.85 0.14 -12.52
C HIS A 63 25.29 0.36 -13.92
N VAL A 64 24.60 -0.65 -14.44
CA VAL A 64 23.77 -0.47 -15.62
C VAL A 64 22.58 0.35 -15.15
N PRO A 65 22.35 1.55 -15.70
CA PRO A 65 21.16 2.34 -15.36
C PRO A 65 19.90 1.51 -15.54
N LEU A 66 18.91 1.70 -14.67
CA LEU A 66 17.61 1.03 -14.81
C LEU A 66 17.03 1.41 -16.17
N LYS A 67 16.81 0.42 -17.04
CA LYS A 67 16.25 0.62 -18.39
C LYS A 67 14.74 0.89 -18.36
N GLU A 68 14.06 0.55 -17.29
CA GLU A 68 12.61 0.66 -17.16
C GLU A 68 12.27 1.30 -15.81
N GLU A 69 11.31 2.20 -15.83
CA GLU A 69 10.75 2.85 -14.66
C GLU A 69 9.38 2.28 -14.35
N ILE A 70 8.90 2.43 -13.12
CA ILE A 70 7.63 1.83 -12.69
C ILE A 70 6.61 2.93 -12.40
N ALA A 71 5.49 2.89 -13.09
CA ALA A 71 4.35 3.78 -12.86
C ALA A 71 3.47 3.28 -11.71
N ILE A 72 2.97 4.20 -10.90
CA ILE A 72 1.83 4.01 -9.99
C ILE A 72 0.59 4.36 -10.79
N ILE A 73 -0.27 3.36 -11.05
CA ILE A 73 -1.47 3.51 -11.90
C ILE A 73 -2.78 3.44 -11.12
N GLY A 74 -2.73 3.10 -9.84
CA GLY A 74 -3.87 3.09 -8.92
C GLY A 74 -3.42 3.23 -7.49
N ILE A 75 -4.24 3.87 -6.65
CA ILE A 75 -3.94 4.13 -5.25
C ILE A 75 -5.21 4.15 -4.40
N SER A 76 -5.16 3.61 -3.21
CA SER A 76 -6.21 3.74 -2.20
C SER A 76 -5.64 3.61 -0.80
N GLY A 77 -6.32 4.21 0.16
CA GLY A 77 -5.94 4.09 1.57
C GLY A 77 -7.03 4.63 2.52
N LYS A 78 -6.94 4.14 3.77
CA LYS A 78 -7.69 4.65 4.93
C LYS A 78 -6.67 4.94 6.03
N TYR A 79 -6.78 6.11 6.60
CA TYR A 79 -5.88 6.61 7.65
C TYR A 79 -6.70 7.21 8.79
N PRO A 80 -6.12 7.50 9.96
CA PRO A 80 -6.84 8.09 11.08
C PRO A 80 -7.66 9.33 10.68
N LYS A 81 -8.94 9.35 11.03
CA LYS A 81 -9.93 10.37 10.64
C LYS A 81 -10.09 10.56 9.11
N ALA A 82 -9.74 9.57 8.31
CA ALA A 82 -9.82 9.64 6.85
C ALA A 82 -10.19 8.30 6.23
N ASP A 83 -11.44 8.14 5.81
CA ASP A 83 -11.96 6.92 5.18
C ASP A 83 -11.60 6.79 3.69
N ASN A 84 -11.08 7.86 3.10
CA ASN A 84 -10.63 7.93 1.71
C ASN A 84 -9.50 8.96 1.56
N LEU A 85 -8.94 9.05 0.35
CA LEU A 85 -7.80 9.91 0.08
C LEU A 85 -8.15 11.41 0.03
N ASP A 86 -9.39 11.78 -0.31
CA ASP A 86 -9.81 13.18 -0.35
C ASP A 86 -9.88 13.77 1.07
N VAL A 87 -10.46 13.00 2.01
CA VAL A 87 -10.46 13.37 3.44
C VAL A 87 -9.04 13.37 4.00
N PHE A 88 -8.21 12.41 3.59
CA PHE A 88 -6.80 12.38 4.00
C PHE A 88 -6.04 13.61 3.50
N TRP A 89 -6.22 13.98 2.23
CA TRP A 89 -5.64 15.21 1.69
C TRP A 89 -6.10 16.45 2.43
N LYS A 90 -7.42 16.54 2.72
CA LYS A 90 -7.97 17.64 3.50
C LYS A 90 -7.28 17.77 4.88
N ASN A 91 -7.15 16.65 5.60
CA ASN A 91 -6.51 16.63 6.91
C ASN A 91 -5.02 17.06 6.83
N LEU A 92 -4.30 16.60 5.80
CA LEU A 92 -2.90 17.00 5.58
C LEU A 92 -2.78 18.50 5.26
N LYS A 93 -3.63 19.01 4.36
CA LYS A 93 -3.67 20.42 3.96
C LYS A 93 -3.96 21.36 5.13
N GLU A 94 -4.89 20.97 6.01
CA GLU A 94 -5.31 21.74 7.17
C GLU A 94 -4.36 21.57 8.37
N GLY A 95 -3.34 20.72 8.28
CA GLY A 95 -2.44 20.41 9.38
C GLY A 95 -3.19 19.76 10.55
N THR A 96 -4.16 18.90 10.27
CA THR A 96 -4.98 18.26 11.30
C THR A 96 -4.17 17.21 12.07
N ASP A 97 -4.16 17.32 13.38
CA ASP A 97 -3.72 16.25 14.28
C ASP A 97 -4.83 15.20 14.37
N CYS A 98 -4.56 14.01 13.84
CA CYS A 98 -5.52 12.91 13.80
C CYS A 98 -5.44 11.97 15.02
N ILE A 99 -4.60 12.28 15.99
CA ILE A 99 -4.45 11.48 17.20
C ILE A 99 -5.65 11.69 18.13
N THR A 100 -6.06 10.62 18.79
CA THR A 100 -7.12 10.60 19.79
C THR A 100 -6.73 9.71 20.97
N GLU A 101 -7.47 9.78 22.06
CA GLU A 101 -7.39 8.74 23.09
C GLU A 101 -7.92 7.41 22.53
N ILE A 102 -7.46 6.29 23.10
CA ILE A 102 -7.91 4.94 22.73
C ILE A 102 -9.44 4.85 22.86
N PRO A 103 -10.17 4.53 21.78
CA PRO A 103 -11.62 4.40 21.84
C PRO A 103 -12.05 3.31 22.83
N LYS A 104 -13.11 3.57 23.61
CA LYS A 104 -13.63 2.63 24.61
C LYS A 104 -14.08 1.30 23.99
N GLU A 105 -14.49 1.35 22.72
CA GLU A 105 -14.89 0.17 21.93
C GLU A 105 -13.71 -0.76 21.64
N ARG A 106 -12.47 -0.26 21.76
CA ARG A 106 -11.25 -1.07 21.58
C ARG A 106 -10.93 -1.86 22.84
N TRP A 107 -10.72 -1.13 23.95
CA TRP A 107 -10.54 -1.67 25.30
C TRP A 107 -10.59 -0.54 26.33
N ASP A 108 -10.75 -0.91 27.60
CA ASP A 108 -10.68 0.03 28.72
C ASP A 108 -9.22 0.46 29.00
N ALA A 109 -8.81 1.54 28.35
CA ALA A 109 -7.46 2.08 28.49
C ALA A 109 -7.20 2.70 29.87
N GLU A 110 -8.22 3.32 30.51
CA GLU A 110 -8.07 4.00 31.79
C GLU A 110 -7.68 3.03 32.91
N SER A 111 -8.23 1.83 32.95
CA SER A 111 -7.87 0.82 33.95
C SER A 111 -6.42 0.32 33.81
N MET A 112 -5.83 0.48 32.64
CA MET A 112 -4.46 0.06 32.33
C MET A 112 -3.44 1.20 32.38
N TYR A 113 -3.89 2.44 32.35
CA TYR A 113 -3.03 3.62 32.26
C TYR A 113 -2.39 3.98 33.60
N ASP A 114 -1.11 4.32 33.58
CA ASP A 114 -0.38 4.95 34.67
C ASP A 114 0.80 5.75 34.06
N PRO A 115 0.93 7.05 34.37
CA PRO A 115 2.01 7.89 33.84
C PRO A 115 3.41 7.47 34.31
N ASP A 116 3.50 6.68 35.37
CA ASP A 116 4.78 6.18 35.87
C ASP A 116 5.33 5.08 34.93
N LYS A 117 6.33 5.46 34.13
CA LYS A 117 7.02 4.57 33.22
C LYS A 117 7.73 3.38 33.86
N ALA A 118 7.88 3.35 35.20
CA ALA A 118 8.49 2.23 35.92
C ALA A 118 7.51 1.06 36.12
N LYS A 119 6.21 1.28 36.04
CA LYS A 119 5.17 0.27 36.21
C LYS A 119 5.04 -0.60 34.98
N ARG A 120 5.63 -1.80 34.99
CA ARG A 120 5.70 -2.71 33.83
C ARG A 120 4.38 -3.39 33.46
N ASP A 121 3.42 -3.44 34.38
CA ASP A 121 2.08 -3.99 34.18
C ASP A 121 1.09 -2.98 33.63
N LYS A 122 1.47 -1.70 33.54
CA LYS A 122 0.67 -0.59 33.03
C LYS A 122 1.17 -0.11 31.65
N ILE A 123 0.35 0.74 31.03
CA ILE A 123 0.71 1.53 29.85
C ILE A 123 0.86 2.99 30.27
N TYR A 124 1.88 3.68 29.77
CA TYR A 124 2.08 5.10 30.08
C TYR A 124 1.60 6.02 28.94
N THR A 125 0.98 5.44 27.92
CA THR A 125 0.38 6.15 26.79
C THR A 125 -1.04 5.66 26.57
N LYS A 126 -1.94 6.57 26.25
CA LYS A 126 -3.34 6.28 25.97
C LYS A 126 -3.83 6.89 24.65
N TRP A 127 -2.89 7.32 23.83
CA TRP A 127 -3.16 7.96 22.54
C TRP A 127 -2.79 7.06 21.36
N GLY A 128 -3.50 7.28 20.25
CA GLY A 128 -3.22 6.63 18.99
C GLY A 128 -3.98 7.26 17.83
N GLY A 129 -3.57 6.93 16.62
CA GLY A 129 -4.32 7.22 15.42
C GLY A 129 -5.16 5.99 15.06
N PHE A 130 -6.48 6.07 15.18
CA PHE A 130 -7.38 4.92 15.00
C PHE A 130 -8.19 5.00 13.71
N LEU A 131 -8.42 3.83 13.10
CA LEU A 131 -9.40 3.65 12.03
C LEU A 131 -10.78 3.34 12.64
N ASP A 132 -11.81 3.88 12.03
CA ASP A 132 -13.18 3.50 12.36
C ASP A 132 -13.53 2.14 11.74
N ASP A 133 -14.50 1.44 12.34
CA ASP A 133 -15.13 0.24 11.79
C ASP A 133 -14.19 -0.93 11.45
N VAL A 134 -13.06 -1.10 12.18
CA VAL A 134 -12.11 -2.20 11.92
C VAL A 134 -12.70 -3.59 12.20
N ASP A 135 -13.78 -3.65 12.95
CA ASP A 135 -14.54 -4.87 13.25
C ASP A 135 -15.64 -5.16 12.22
N LYS A 136 -15.87 -4.25 11.26
CA LYS A 136 -16.92 -4.37 10.25
C LYS A 136 -16.37 -4.81 8.91
N PHE A 137 -17.20 -5.56 8.16
CA PHE A 137 -16.83 -6.12 6.86
C PHE A 137 -18.07 -6.51 6.06
N ASP A 138 -18.01 -6.37 4.74
CA ASP A 138 -19.04 -6.87 3.82
C ASP A 138 -18.71 -8.30 3.38
N ALA A 139 -19.04 -9.28 4.21
CA ALA A 139 -18.73 -10.68 3.94
C ALA A 139 -19.46 -11.22 2.70
N GLU A 140 -20.71 -10.79 2.48
CA GLU A 140 -21.51 -11.18 1.32
C GLU A 140 -20.88 -10.71 0.01
N PHE A 141 -20.40 -9.47 -0.04
CA PHE A 141 -19.75 -8.92 -1.23
C PHE A 141 -18.57 -9.79 -1.67
N PHE A 142 -17.76 -10.25 -0.72
CA PHE A 142 -16.57 -11.05 -0.99
C PHE A 142 -16.86 -12.56 -1.09
N ASN A 143 -18.12 -12.99 -1.02
CA ASN A 143 -18.55 -14.39 -0.98
C ASN A 143 -17.90 -15.19 0.16
N ILE A 144 -17.73 -14.56 1.32
CA ILE A 144 -17.22 -15.15 2.56
C ILE A 144 -18.40 -15.38 3.49
N THR A 145 -18.49 -16.59 4.08
CA THR A 145 -19.56 -16.85 5.04
C THR A 145 -19.38 -16.00 6.31
N PRO A 146 -20.47 -15.56 6.97
CA PRO A 146 -20.38 -14.83 8.25
C PRO A 146 -19.56 -15.59 9.31
N ARG A 147 -19.66 -16.91 9.33
CA ARG A 147 -18.87 -17.76 10.23
C ARG A 147 -17.37 -17.64 9.96
N GLU A 148 -16.96 -17.70 8.71
CA GLU A 148 -15.55 -17.51 8.31
C GLU A 148 -15.10 -16.07 8.59
N ALA A 149 -15.90 -15.06 8.22
CA ALA A 149 -15.60 -13.66 8.43
C ALA A 149 -15.30 -13.32 9.90
N ASN A 150 -15.98 -13.98 10.85
CA ASN A 150 -15.73 -13.80 12.28
C ASN A 150 -14.34 -14.30 12.72
N THR A 151 -13.72 -15.22 11.99
CA THR A 151 -12.41 -15.80 12.35
C THR A 151 -11.23 -15.15 11.61
N ILE A 152 -11.49 -14.42 10.54
CA ILE A 152 -10.46 -13.74 9.75
C ILE A 152 -9.95 -12.49 10.49
N ASP A 153 -8.63 -12.32 10.53
CA ASP A 153 -8.01 -11.12 11.10
C ASP A 153 -8.54 -9.83 10.43
N PRO A 154 -8.93 -8.82 11.20
CA PRO A 154 -9.36 -7.53 10.65
C PRO A 154 -8.39 -6.94 9.62
N GLN A 155 -7.07 -7.10 9.79
CA GLN A 155 -6.07 -6.63 8.82
C GLN A 155 -6.26 -7.27 7.44
N GLU A 156 -6.57 -8.56 7.39
CA GLU A 156 -6.83 -9.30 6.16
C GLU A 156 -8.07 -8.77 5.43
N ARG A 157 -9.17 -8.52 6.18
CA ARG A 157 -10.43 -8.00 5.64
C ARG A 157 -10.28 -6.58 5.11
N ILE A 158 -9.67 -5.70 5.90
CA ILE A 158 -9.44 -4.29 5.54
C ILE A 158 -8.50 -4.17 4.33
N PHE A 159 -7.46 -5.01 4.24
CA PHE A 159 -6.55 -5.02 3.10
C PHE A 159 -7.24 -5.52 1.83
N LEU A 160 -8.14 -6.52 1.93
CA LEU A 160 -8.93 -7.02 0.81
C LEU A 160 -9.88 -5.94 0.25
N GLU A 161 -10.62 -5.23 1.12
CA GLU A 161 -11.46 -4.09 0.70
C GLU A 161 -10.63 -2.99 0.02
N ASN A 162 -9.45 -2.68 0.60
CA ASN A 162 -8.57 -1.67 0.02
C ASN A 162 -8.00 -2.10 -1.35
N ALA A 163 -7.64 -3.37 -1.51
CA ALA A 163 -7.17 -3.92 -2.78
C ALA A 163 -8.21 -3.77 -3.90
N LEU A 164 -9.50 -4.03 -3.60
CA LEU A 164 -10.58 -3.79 -4.57
C LEU A 164 -10.60 -2.33 -5.03
N ARG A 165 -10.52 -1.39 -4.08
CA ARG A 165 -10.53 0.04 -4.39
C ARG A 165 -9.34 0.44 -5.28
N VAL A 166 -8.14 -0.10 -5.02
CA VAL A 166 -6.95 0.16 -5.84
C VAL A 166 -7.12 -0.36 -7.26
N PHE A 167 -7.64 -1.58 -7.43
CA PHE A 167 -7.89 -2.14 -8.75
C PHE A 167 -8.96 -1.37 -9.52
N GLU A 168 -10.04 -0.96 -8.83
CA GLU A 168 -11.08 -0.12 -9.43
C GLU A 168 -10.54 1.26 -9.82
N ASP A 169 -9.76 1.91 -8.95
CA ASP A 169 -9.15 3.20 -9.22
C ASP A 169 -8.23 3.16 -10.45
N ALA A 170 -7.48 2.07 -10.61
CA ALA A 170 -6.63 1.84 -11.79
C ALA A 170 -7.40 1.46 -13.06
N GLY A 171 -8.71 1.23 -13.01
CA GLY A 171 -9.52 0.76 -14.14
C GLY A 171 -9.33 -0.71 -14.48
N TYR A 172 -8.96 -1.52 -13.49
CA TYR A 172 -8.75 -2.97 -13.59
C TYR A 172 -9.70 -3.76 -12.67
N PRO A 173 -11.04 -3.72 -12.90
CA PRO A 173 -11.99 -4.51 -12.12
C PRO A 173 -11.67 -6.01 -12.22
N LYS A 174 -12.21 -6.81 -11.30
CA LYS A 174 -11.95 -8.26 -11.20
C LYS A 174 -12.05 -8.99 -12.53
N SER A 175 -13.07 -8.68 -13.34
CA SER A 175 -13.27 -9.30 -14.66
C SER A 175 -12.13 -9.06 -15.66
N LYS A 176 -11.31 -8.01 -15.46
CA LYS A 176 -10.16 -7.69 -16.32
C LYS A 176 -8.84 -8.29 -15.84
N ILE A 177 -8.73 -8.58 -14.54
CA ILE A 177 -7.46 -9.06 -13.96
C ILE A 177 -7.47 -10.54 -13.59
N ALA A 178 -8.62 -11.18 -13.55
CA ALA A 178 -8.71 -12.62 -13.28
C ALA A 178 -7.84 -13.41 -14.24
N ASN A 179 -7.13 -14.40 -13.72
CA ASN A 179 -6.17 -15.26 -14.45
C ASN A 179 -4.92 -14.54 -14.98
N ARG A 180 -4.65 -13.29 -14.54
CA ARG A 180 -3.47 -12.54 -14.98
C ARG A 180 -2.32 -12.69 -13.99
N ASN A 181 -1.11 -12.49 -14.51
CA ASN A 181 0.13 -12.53 -13.72
C ASN A 181 0.33 -11.21 -12.95
N VAL A 182 -0.51 -10.99 -11.94
CA VAL A 182 -0.44 -9.82 -11.05
C VAL A 182 0.12 -10.24 -9.70
N GLY A 183 1.20 -9.59 -9.26
CA GLY A 183 1.81 -9.83 -7.96
C GLY A 183 1.05 -9.11 -6.82
N VAL A 184 1.09 -9.67 -5.60
CA VAL A 184 0.54 -9.05 -4.38
C VAL A 184 1.58 -9.07 -3.27
N PHE A 185 1.97 -7.88 -2.79
CA PHE A 185 2.99 -7.69 -1.75
C PHE A 185 2.40 -6.85 -0.62
N ALA A 186 2.14 -7.47 0.53
CA ALA A 186 1.46 -6.83 1.66
C ALA A 186 2.36 -6.70 2.88
N GLY A 187 2.69 -5.46 3.28
CA GLY A 187 3.34 -5.18 4.54
C GLY A 187 2.40 -5.42 5.71
N VAL A 188 2.78 -6.28 6.66
CA VAL A 188 1.98 -6.59 7.83
C VAL A 188 2.87 -6.87 9.03
N MET A 189 2.41 -6.48 10.22
CA MET A 189 3.10 -6.66 11.49
C MET A 189 2.05 -6.84 12.59
N PHE A 190 2.37 -7.54 13.68
CA PHE A 190 1.47 -7.74 14.81
C PHE A 190 0.12 -8.41 14.50
N GLY A 191 0.11 -9.73 14.30
CA GLY A 191 -1.12 -10.53 14.26
C GLY A 191 -1.74 -10.67 15.64
N GLN A 192 -2.66 -9.77 16.00
CA GLN A 192 -3.23 -9.70 17.34
C GLN A 192 -4.52 -10.50 17.50
N TYR A 193 -5.25 -10.75 16.41
CA TYR A 193 -6.59 -11.33 16.49
C TYR A 193 -6.59 -12.74 17.11
N GLN A 194 -5.57 -13.54 16.83
CA GLN A 194 -5.39 -14.86 17.43
C GLN A 194 -5.25 -14.86 18.97
N ILE A 195 -4.90 -13.71 19.57
CA ILE A 195 -4.73 -13.58 21.03
C ILE A 195 -6.08 -13.80 21.72
N PHE A 196 -7.18 -13.33 21.11
CA PHE A 196 -8.53 -13.53 21.59
C PHE A 196 -8.93 -15.03 21.66
N GLY A 197 -8.21 -15.90 20.97
CA GLY A 197 -8.44 -17.35 21.05
C GLY A 197 -8.32 -17.95 22.46
N LYS A 198 -7.67 -17.25 23.40
CA LYS A 198 -7.61 -17.63 24.82
C LYS A 198 -8.79 -17.12 25.64
N GLU A 199 -9.56 -16.20 25.11
CA GLU A 199 -10.66 -15.49 25.77
C GLU A 199 -12.03 -15.97 25.30
N ILE A 200 -12.06 -16.83 24.29
CA ILE A 200 -13.29 -17.45 23.72
C ILE A 200 -13.69 -18.72 24.47
N GLY A 201 -14.96 -19.13 24.33
CA GLY A 201 -15.45 -20.40 24.87
C GLY A 201 -14.96 -21.62 24.09
N GLU A 202 -14.92 -22.80 24.73
CA GLU A 202 -14.47 -24.06 24.11
C GLU A 202 -15.21 -24.44 22.82
N LYS A 203 -16.44 -23.97 22.64
CA LYS A 203 -17.29 -24.25 21.47
C LYS A 203 -17.19 -23.19 20.39
N ASP A 204 -16.51 -22.08 20.63
CA ASP A 204 -16.38 -20.97 19.71
C ASP A 204 -15.24 -21.22 18.70
N LEU A 205 -15.34 -20.56 17.55
CA LEU A 205 -14.33 -20.65 16.50
C LEU A 205 -13.07 -19.89 16.89
N VAL A 206 -11.92 -20.52 16.75
CA VAL A 206 -10.63 -19.89 17.03
C VAL A 206 -10.28 -18.88 15.93
N PRO A 207 -9.99 -17.62 16.29
CA PRO A 207 -9.54 -16.62 15.32
C PRO A 207 -8.15 -16.95 14.77
N THR A 208 -7.89 -16.54 13.55
CA THR A 208 -6.60 -16.75 12.86
C THR A 208 -5.94 -15.43 12.52
N SER A 209 -4.62 -15.37 12.56
CA SER A 209 -3.80 -14.22 12.16
C SER A 209 -2.59 -14.70 11.37
N SER A 210 -2.84 -15.47 10.29
CA SER A 210 -1.76 -15.87 9.40
C SER A 210 -1.36 -14.68 8.52
N TYR A 211 -0.15 -14.19 8.64
CA TYR A 211 0.34 -13.07 7.83
C TYR A 211 0.24 -13.36 6.33
N ALA A 212 0.52 -14.59 5.90
CA ALA A 212 0.41 -14.99 4.50
C ALA A 212 -1.00 -14.73 3.93
N SER A 213 -2.04 -14.87 4.74
CA SER A 213 -3.43 -14.70 4.30
C SER A 213 -3.75 -13.28 3.85
N VAL A 214 -3.06 -12.27 4.38
CA VAL A 214 -3.29 -10.86 4.01
C VAL A 214 -3.07 -10.65 2.50
N ALA A 215 -1.99 -11.19 1.94
CA ALA A 215 -1.73 -11.13 0.49
C ALA A 215 -2.49 -12.21 -0.28
N ASN A 216 -2.50 -13.45 0.23
CA ASN A 216 -3.03 -14.60 -0.51
C ASN A 216 -4.54 -14.55 -0.69
N ARG A 217 -5.31 -13.95 0.24
CA ARG A 217 -6.75 -13.78 0.07
C ARG A 217 -7.07 -12.80 -1.05
N VAL A 218 -6.26 -11.76 -1.24
CA VAL A 218 -6.38 -10.86 -2.40
C VAL A 218 -6.16 -11.65 -3.69
N SER A 219 -5.07 -12.40 -3.78
CA SER A 219 -4.78 -13.23 -4.96
C SER A 219 -5.87 -14.26 -5.24
N TYR A 220 -6.39 -14.91 -4.18
CA TYR A 220 -7.49 -15.88 -4.30
C TYR A 220 -8.79 -15.20 -4.78
N TYR A 221 -9.19 -14.08 -4.15
CA TYR A 221 -10.44 -13.42 -4.51
C TYR A 221 -10.44 -12.89 -5.95
N PHE A 222 -9.32 -12.32 -6.39
CA PHE A 222 -9.18 -11.76 -7.74
C PHE A 222 -8.71 -12.77 -8.79
N ASP A 223 -8.43 -14.02 -8.40
CA ASP A 223 -7.88 -15.07 -9.29
C ASP A 223 -6.58 -14.64 -9.97
N LEU A 224 -5.60 -14.20 -9.15
CA LEU A 224 -4.29 -13.72 -9.61
C LEU A 224 -3.24 -14.83 -9.55
N THR A 225 -2.36 -14.88 -10.54
CA THR A 225 -1.36 -15.95 -10.69
C THR A 225 0.09 -15.51 -10.44
N GLY A 226 0.31 -14.22 -10.15
CA GLY A 226 1.63 -13.67 -9.84
C GLY A 226 2.13 -14.00 -8.43
N PRO A 227 3.36 -13.59 -8.08
CA PRO A 227 3.90 -13.75 -6.73
C PRO A 227 2.97 -13.13 -5.67
N SER A 228 2.71 -13.85 -4.57
CA SER A 228 1.81 -13.40 -3.51
C SER A 228 2.45 -13.65 -2.16
N MET A 229 2.79 -12.58 -1.44
CA MET A 229 3.50 -12.68 -0.16
C MET A 229 3.21 -11.52 0.78
N SER A 230 3.22 -11.82 2.06
CA SER A 230 3.24 -10.82 3.12
C SER A 230 4.66 -10.59 3.62
N VAL A 231 4.97 -9.33 3.92
CA VAL A 231 6.32 -8.87 4.28
C VAL A 231 6.27 -8.25 5.67
N ASP A 232 7.10 -8.75 6.57
CA ASP A 232 7.32 -8.14 7.88
C ASP A 232 8.80 -7.76 8.01
N THR A 233 9.06 -6.48 7.91
CA THR A 233 10.33 -5.82 8.22
C THR A 233 10.10 -4.69 9.23
N MET A 234 9.12 -4.89 10.11
CA MET A 234 8.64 -3.92 11.09
C MET A 234 8.16 -2.62 10.41
N CYS A 235 8.63 -1.45 10.83
CA CYS A 235 8.17 -0.15 10.33
C CYS A 235 8.45 0.10 8.84
N SER A 236 9.35 -0.66 8.23
CA SER A 236 9.64 -0.56 6.79
C SER A 236 8.81 -1.52 5.91
N SER A 237 7.90 -2.32 6.48
CA SER A 237 7.23 -3.44 5.78
C SER A 237 6.54 -3.04 4.47
N SER A 238 5.72 -2.00 4.45
CA SER A 238 5.02 -1.58 3.23
C SER A 238 5.97 -0.97 2.18
N LEU A 239 7.04 -0.27 2.60
CA LEU A 239 8.04 0.22 1.65
C LEU A 239 8.91 -0.92 1.13
N SER A 240 9.19 -1.94 1.96
CA SER A 240 9.83 -3.20 1.53
C SER A 240 8.94 -3.96 0.55
N ALA A 241 7.62 -3.99 0.77
CA ALA A 241 6.66 -4.59 -0.17
C ALA A 241 6.69 -3.87 -1.53
N ILE A 242 6.76 -2.53 -1.54
CA ILE A 242 6.92 -1.74 -2.78
C ILE A 242 8.26 -2.04 -3.47
N HIS A 243 9.35 -2.16 -2.71
CA HIS A 243 10.66 -2.53 -3.25
C HIS A 243 10.65 -3.92 -3.90
N LEU A 244 10.09 -4.93 -3.24
CA LEU A 244 9.97 -6.28 -3.79
C LEU A 244 9.06 -6.33 -5.03
N ALA A 245 7.96 -5.57 -5.02
CA ALA A 245 7.08 -5.43 -6.17
C ALA A 245 7.80 -4.76 -7.36
N PHE A 246 8.56 -3.69 -7.10
CA PHE A 246 9.40 -3.02 -8.09
C PHE A 246 10.39 -4.00 -8.73
N ASP A 247 11.13 -4.75 -7.91
CA ASP A 247 12.10 -5.73 -8.39
C ASP A 247 11.43 -6.86 -9.20
N SER A 248 10.26 -7.34 -8.77
CA SER A 248 9.50 -8.37 -9.47
C SER A 248 9.03 -7.89 -10.86
N LEU A 249 8.58 -6.63 -10.97
CA LEU A 249 8.21 -6.01 -12.25
C LEU A 249 9.43 -5.84 -13.17
N ILE A 250 10.55 -5.34 -12.66
CA ILE A 250 11.80 -5.17 -13.45
C ILE A 250 12.32 -6.51 -13.97
N LYS A 251 12.18 -7.58 -13.19
CA LYS A 251 12.58 -8.94 -13.59
C LYS A 251 11.57 -9.62 -14.51
N GLY A 252 10.39 -9.05 -14.70
CA GLY A 252 9.30 -9.64 -15.50
C GLY A 252 8.63 -10.85 -14.83
N GLU A 253 8.74 -11.00 -13.50
CA GLU A 253 8.07 -12.06 -12.74
C GLU A 253 6.56 -11.83 -12.66
N CYS A 254 6.11 -10.58 -12.80
CA CYS A 254 4.71 -10.20 -12.95
C CYS A 254 4.58 -9.01 -13.91
N GLU A 255 3.38 -8.82 -14.47
CA GLU A 255 3.05 -7.72 -15.39
C GLU A 255 2.51 -6.47 -14.69
N MET A 256 1.91 -6.64 -13.53
CA MET A 256 1.45 -5.62 -12.60
C MET A 256 1.70 -6.12 -11.18
N ALA A 257 1.78 -5.22 -10.21
CA ALA A 257 1.93 -5.59 -8.80
C ALA A 257 1.12 -4.66 -7.91
N LEU A 258 0.29 -5.24 -7.04
CA LEU A 258 -0.31 -4.55 -5.91
C LEU A 258 0.67 -4.57 -4.73
N ALA A 259 1.06 -3.41 -4.23
CA ALA A 259 1.97 -3.30 -3.09
C ALA A 259 1.46 -2.29 -2.06
N GLY A 260 1.55 -2.64 -0.79
CA GLY A 260 1.07 -1.77 0.28
C GLY A 260 1.26 -2.36 1.66
N GLY A 261 0.41 -1.99 2.60
CA GLY A 261 0.46 -2.53 3.95
C GLY A 261 -0.74 -2.15 4.80
N VAL A 262 -0.90 -2.85 5.91
CA VAL A 262 -1.99 -2.66 6.87
C VAL A 262 -1.47 -2.80 8.30
N SER A 263 -1.98 -1.98 9.19
CA SER A 263 -1.75 -2.07 10.63
C SER A 263 -2.99 -1.66 11.40
N VAL A 264 -3.45 -2.49 12.31
CA VAL A 264 -4.51 -2.14 13.27
C VAL A 264 -4.12 -2.55 14.69
N SER A 265 -4.68 -1.87 15.68
CA SER A 265 -4.43 -2.09 17.10
C SER A 265 -5.73 -2.51 17.76
N ILE A 266 -5.90 -3.82 17.94
CA ILE A 266 -7.16 -4.40 18.41
C ILE A 266 -7.06 -5.03 19.80
N HIS A 267 -5.84 -5.12 20.36
CA HIS A 267 -5.62 -5.74 21.68
C HIS A 267 -4.63 -4.91 22.51
N PRO A 268 -4.86 -4.70 23.81
CA PRO A 268 -4.03 -3.84 24.66
C PRO A 268 -2.59 -4.34 24.84
N LEU A 269 -2.33 -5.61 24.59
CA LEU A 269 -0.98 -6.19 24.70
C LEU A 269 0.06 -5.44 23.85
N LYS A 270 -0.31 -4.92 22.68
CA LYS A 270 0.56 -4.11 21.84
C LYS A 270 1.04 -2.85 22.56
N TYR A 271 0.11 -2.10 23.16
CA TYR A 271 0.43 -0.87 23.93
C TYR A 271 1.29 -1.19 25.15
N ARG A 272 1.05 -2.34 25.79
CA ARG A 272 1.90 -2.79 26.89
C ARG A 272 3.33 -3.11 26.44
N ILE A 273 3.51 -3.77 25.29
CA ILE A 273 4.82 -4.04 24.70
C ILE A 273 5.54 -2.72 24.37
N LEU A 274 4.87 -1.78 23.69
CA LEU A 274 5.43 -0.48 23.35
C LEU A 274 5.84 0.32 24.60
N SER A 275 5.04 0.28 25.66
CA SER A 275 5.34 0.93 26.93
C SER A 275 6.54 0.29 27.63
N GLN A 276 6.62 -1.03 27.68
CA GLN A 276 7.76 -1.75 28.28
C GLN A 276 9.08 -1.51 27.54
N GLN A 277 9.01 -1.38 26.22
CA GLN A 277 10.18 -1.11 25.37
C GLN A 277 10.54 0.37 25.26
N ARG A 278 9.76 1.26 25.86
CA ARG A 278 9.95 2.72 25.81
C ARG A 278 9.90 3.30 24.40
N PHE A 279 9.07 2.73 23.52
CA PHE A 279 8.88 3.23 22.16
C PHE A 279 7.74 4.24 22.04
N ALA A 280 6.78 4.21 22.97
CA ALA A 280 5.60 5.05 22.90
C ALA A 280 5.86 6.47 23.39
N SER A 281 5.26 7.47 22.73
CA SER A 281 5.20 8.85 23.19
C SER A 281 4.38 8.96 24.46
N SER A 282 4.83 9.77 25.41
CA SER A 282 4.13 9.98 26.68
C SER A 282 3.09 11.10 26.63
N ASP A 283 3.12 11.97 25.64
CA ASP A 283 2.22 13.12 25.49
C ASP A 283 1.24 13.03 24.31
N GLY A 284 1.28 11.91 23.57
CA GLY A 284 0.39 11.68 22.43
C GLY A 284 0.80 12.40 21.15
N LYS A 285 2.05 12.83 21.01
CA LYS A 285 2.57 13.51 19.82
C LYS A 285 3.75 12.79 19.23
N CYS A 286 3.81 12.72 17.91
CA CYS A 286 5.05 12.43 17.20
C CYS A 286 5.78 13.75 16.94
N HIS A 287 6.73 14.10 17.79
CA HIS A 287 7.55 15.31 17.66
C HIS A 287 8.59 15.16 16.55
N THR A 288 8.13 14.92 15.33
CA THR A 288 9.02 14.72 14.18
C THR A 288 9.94 15.93 14.00
N PHE A 289 11.26 15.75 14.21
CA PHE A 289 12.29 16.79 14.22
C PHE A 289 12.12 17.86 15.31
N GLY A 290 11.13 17.73 16.18
CA GLY A 290 10.85 18.65 17.28
C GLY A 290 11.59 18.30 18.56
N GLU A 291 11.70 19.30 19.45
CA GLU A 291 12.25 19.14 20.78
C GLU A 291 11.28 18.35 21.66
N GLY A 292 11.80 17.59 22.64
CA GLY A 292 11.02 16.89 23.66
C GLY A 292 10.44 15.53 23.23
N GLY A 293 10.69 15.07 22.02
CA GLY A 293 10.21 13.76 21.55
C GLY A 293 10.81 12.60 22.34
N ASP A 294 9.98 11.77 22.97
CA ASP A 294 10.38 10.63 23.81
C ASP A 294 9.90 9.28 23.30
N GLY A 295 9.25 9.27 22.14
CA GLY A 295 8.72 8.08 21.47
C GLY A 295 7.76 8.44 20.34
N TYR A 296 7.15 7.44 19.73
CA TYR A 296 6.14 7.64 18.68
C TYR A 296 4.73 7.32 19.20
N VAL A 297 3.72 7.88 18.54
CA VAL A 297 2.31 7.53 18.77
C VAL A 297 1.95 6.41 17.81
N SER A 298 1.43 5.28 18.30
CA SER A 298 0.95 4.19 17.44
C SER A 298 -0.22 4.65 16.58
N GLY A 299 -0.17 4.43 15.28
CA GLY A 299 -1.24 4.69 14.33
C GLY A 299 -1.73 3.43 13.65
N GLU A 300 -2.97 3.44 13.21
CA GLU A 300 -3.56 2.45 12.32
C GLU A 300 -3.57 2.96 10.90
N GLY A 301 -3.68 2.07 9.94
CA GLY A 301 -3.81 2.46 8.54
C GLY A 301 -3.79 1.28 7.60
N VAL A 302 -4.34 1.50 6.43
CA VAL A 302 -4.22 0.62 5.28
C VAL A 302 -4.02 1.46 4.04
N GLY A 303 -3.17 1.01 3.17
CA GLY A 303 -2.99 1.62 1.85
C GLY A 303 -2.29 0.66 0.90
N ALA A 304 -2.52 0.86 -0.38
CA ALA A 304 -1.81 0.14 -1.42
C ALA A 304 -1.79 0.95 -2.73
N VAL A 305 -0.81 0.62 -3.57
CA VAL A 305 -0.67 1.12 -4.93
C VAL A 305 -0.66 -0.05 -5.92
N LEU A 306 -1.23 0.16 -7.10
CA LEU A 306 -1.03 -0.73 -8.24
C LEU A 306 0.11 -0.18 -9.10
N MET A 307 1.10 -1.03 -9.32
CA MET A 307 2.34 -0.70 -10.01
C MET A 307 2.41 -1.43 -11.35
N LYS A 308 2.99 -0.78 -12.36
CA LYS A 308 3.15 -1.33 -13.71
C LYS A 308 4.38 -0.73 -14.39
N PRO A 309 5.10 -1.44 -15.27
CA PRO A 309 6.15 -0.83 -16.09
C PRO A 309 5.64 0.41 -16.82
N LEU A 310 6.38 1.52 -16.73
CA LEU A 310 5.96 2.83 -17.26
C LEU A 310 5.65 2.76 -18.75
N SER A 311 6.50 2.06 -19.52
CA SER A 311 6.29 1.86 -20.95
C SER A 311 4.94 1.21 -21.25
N LYS A 312 4.53 0.21 -20.46
CA LYS A 312 3.24 -0.49 -20.57
C LYS A 312 2.07 0.34 -20.09
N ALA A 313 2.24 1.12 -19.03
CA ALA A 313 1.20 2.03 -18.55
C ALA A 313 0.86 3.10 -19.61
N ILE A 314 1.88 3.63 -20.31
CA ILE A 314 1.70 4.58 -21.41
C ILE A 314 1.01 3.91 -22.61
N GLU A 315 1.44 2.70 -23.00
CA GLU A 315 0.84 1.92 -24.09
C GLU A 315 -0.65 1.66 -23.83
N ASP A 316 -1.00 1.25 -22.60
CA ASP A 316 -2.36 0.93 -22.20
C ASP A 316 -3.20 2.17 -21.87
N LYS A 317 -2.60 3.37 -21.92
CA LYS A 317 -3.22 4.67 -21.58
C LYS A 317 -3.80 4.67 -20.16
N ASP A 318 -3.10 4.05 -19.23
CA ASP A 318 -3.48 4.07 -17.83
C ASP A 318 -3.34 5.48 -17.23
N HIS A 319 -4.11 5.76 -16.19
CA HIS A 319 -3.86 6.93 -15.35
C HIS A 319 -2.55 6.72 -14.58
N ILE A 320 -1.64 7.67 -14.63
CA ILE A 320 -0.34 7.58 -13.94
C ILE A 320 -0.29 8.68 -12.89
N TYR A 321 -0.24 8.27 -11.62
CA TYR A 321 -0.17 9.16 -10.46
C TYR A 321 1.24 9.71 -10.22
N ALA A 322 2.22 8.84 -10.33
CA ALA A 322 3.64 9.16 -10.17
C ALA A 322 4.50 8.02 -10.76
N VAL A 323 5.79 8.27 -10.90
CA VAL A 323 6.78 7.29 -11.39
C VAL A 323 7.78 6.99 -10.28
N ILE A 324 8.00 5.72 -9.99
CA ILE A 324 9.08 5.26 -9.12
C ILE A 324 10.34 5.16 -9.97
N LYS A 325 11.28 6.09 -9.74
CA LYS A 325 12.56 6.13 -10.45
C LYS A 325 13.48 4.98 -10.05
N GLY A 326 13.42 4.62 -8.79
CA GLY A 326 14.20 3.51 -8.25
C GLY A 326 14.00 3.33 -6.75
N THR A 327 14.44 2.16 -6.30
CA THR A 327 14.34 1.72 -4.91
C THR A 327 15.62 1.03 -4.46
N ALA A 328 15.94 1.09 -3.17
CA ALA A 328 16.97 0.24 -2.56
C ALA A 328 16.56 -0.18 -1.15
N MET A 329 17.07 -1.33 -0.76
CA MET A 329 16.86 -1.90 0.57
C MET A 329 18.17 -2.47 1.09
N ASN A 330 18.47 -2.23 2.38
CA ASN A 330 19.61 -2.86 3.06
C ASN A 330 19.29 -3.16 4.52
N HIS A 331 20.25 -3.67 5.24
CA HIS A 331 20.16 -3.91 6.68
C HIS A 331 21.27 -3.19 7.43
N GLY A 332 20.93 -2.67 8.63
CA GLY A 332 21.83 -1.91 9.51
C GLY A 332 23.04 -2.71 10.05
N GLY A 333 22.98 -4.04 9.96
CA GLY A 333 24.01 -4.90 10.54
C GLY A 333 24.04 -4.82 12.07
N LYS A 334 25.20 -5.14 12.67
CA LYS A 334 25.39 -5.08 14.13
C LYS A 334 25.60 -3.65 14.58
N THR A 335 24.80 -3.20 15.57
CA THR A 335 24.93 -1.93 16.26
C THR A 335 25.07 -2.13 17.77
N ASN A 336 25.04 -1.07 18.57
CA ASN A 336 25.11 -1.16 20.03
C ASN A 336 23.82 -1.71 20.70
N GLY A 337 22.77 -1.99 19.91
CA GLY A 337 21.52 -2.61 20.36
C GLY A 337 20.67 -3.00 19.17
N TYR A 338 19.78 -3.99 19.31
CA TYR A 338 18.97 -4.55 18.22
C TYR A 338 18.13 -3.49 17.49
N SER A 339 17.55 -2.54 18.23
CA SER A 339 16.70 -1.47 17.67
C SER A 339 17.43 -0.15 17.43
N VAL A 340 18.77 -0.10 17.64
CA VAL A 340 19.54 1.14 17.44
C VAL A 340 19.83 1.34 15.96
N PRO A 341 19.42 2.49 15.36
CA PRO A 341 19.66 2.76 13.95
C PRO A 341 21.15 2.85 13.60
N ASN A 342 21.49 2.48 12.36
CA ASN A 342 22.83 2.62 11.82
C ASN A 342 22.88 3.73 10.76
N PRO A 343 23.43 4.93 11.07
CA PRO A 343 23.45 6.05 10.13
C PRO A 343 24.22 5.73 8.84
N ASN A 344 25.28 4.91 8.90
CA ASN A 344 26.05 4.56 7.72
C ASN A 344 25.26 3.60 6.79
N ALA A 345 24.40 2.75 7.34
CA ALA A 345 23.53 1.91 6.52
C ALA A 345 22.40 2.72 5.89
N GLN A 346 21.83 3.67 6.63
CA GLN A 346 20.83 4.60 6.11
C GLN A 346 21.42 5.50 5.00
N GLU A 347 22.62 6.05 5.19
CA GLU A 347 23.36 6.76 4.14
C GLU A 347 23.54 5.90 2.89
N LYS A 348 24.00 4.66 3.05
CA LYS A 348 24.26 3.73 1.92
C LYS A 348 23.00 3.43 1.10
N VAL A 349 21.84 3.20 1.74
CA VAL A 349 20.60 2.90 1.00
C VAL A 349 20.14 4.09 0.17
N VAL A 350 20.30 5.32 0.67
CA VAL A 350 20.01 6.55 -0.07
C VAL A 350 20.97 6.70 -1.25
N LEU A 351 22.27 6.58 -1.02
CA LEU A 351 23.30 6.64 -2.07
C LEU A 351 23.08 5.59 -3.16
N GLU A 352 22.64 4.40 -2.79
CA GLU A 352 22.37 3.34 -3.75
C GLU A 352 21.24 3.71 -4.71
N VAL A 353 20.13 4.29 -4.19
CA VAL A 353 19.05 4.77 -5.05
C VAL A 353 19.53 5.88 -5.96
N LEU A 354 20.23 6.90 -5.43
CA LEU A 354 20.74 8.02 -6.22
C LEU A 354 21.67 7.54 -7.35
N LYS A 355 22.52 6.56 -7.08
CA LYS A 355 23.42 5.96 -8.09
C LYS A 355 22.65 5.15 -9.16
N LYS A 356 21.67 4.32 -8.74
CA LYS A 356 20.89 3.50 -9.67
C LYS A 356 20.01 4.33 -10.62
N THR A 357 19.50 5.45 -10.12
CA THR A 357 18.58 6.31 -10.86
C THR A 357 19.28 7.44 -11.61
N GLU A 358 20.55 7.70 -11.31
CA GLU A 358 21.30 8.87 -11.80
C GLU A 358 20.61 10.22 -11.51
N VAL A 359 19.70 10.23 -10.52
CA VAL A 359 18.99 11.44 -10.12
C VAL A 359 19.96 12.38 -9.39
N ASN A 360 20.07 13.60 -9.91
CA ASN A 360 20.78 14.67 -9.20
C ASN A 360 20.00 15.08 -7.94
N PRO A 361 20.55 14.94 -6.71
CA PRO A 361 19.86 15.27 -5.47
C PRO A 361 19.35 16.72 -5.41
N GLU A 362 19.98 17.66 -6.13
CA GLU A 362 19.48 19.05 -6.21
C GLU A 362 18.13 19.17 -6.93
N THR A 363 17.72 18.13 -7.66
CA THR A 363 16.39 18.04 -8.29
C THR A 363 15.34 17.37 -7.39
N ILE A 364 15.74 16.82 -6.23
CA ILE A 364 14.81 16.31 -5.23
C ILE A 364 14.34 17.50 -4.39
N SER A 365 13.08 17.84 -4.55
CA SER A 365 12.47 19.05 -3.99
C SER A 365 11.53 18.77 -2.83
N TYR A 366 11.55 17.55 -2.27
CA TYR A 366 10.92 17.16 -1.02
C TYR A 366 11.50 15.85 -0.47
N LEU A 367 11.58 15.72 0.85
CA LEU A 367 11.87 14.47 1.53
C LEU A 367 10.77 14.12 2.53
N GLU A 368 10.19 12.96 2.35
CA GLU A 368 9.32 12.31 3.35
C GLU A 368 10.20 11.39 4.19
N ALA A 369 10.52 11.82 5.38
CA ALA A 369 11.42 11.10 6.27
C ALA A 369 10.71 9.97 7.02
N HIS A 370 11.50 9.06 7.57
CA HIS A 370 10.98 8.13 8.55
C HIS A 370 10.46 8.86 9.79
N GLY A 371 11.19 9.84 10.33
CA GLY A 371 10.73 10.90 11.21
C GLY A 371 9.78 10.47 12.34
N THR A 372 10.24 9.61 13.25
CA THR A 372 9.38 9.03 14.31
C THR A 372 9.17 9.94 15.52
N GLY A 373 9.88 11.06 15.61
CA GLY A 373 9.80 11.96 16.76
C GLY A 373 10.55 11.42 17.98
N THR A 374 11.58 10.61 17.78
CA THR A 374 12.41 10.10 18.87
C THR A 374 13.68 10.93 19.03
N SER A 375 14.10 11.18 20.26
CA SER A 375 15.26 12.02 20.58
C SER A 375 16.57 11.56 19.94
N LEU A 376 16.70 10.28 19.62
CA LEU A 376 17.90 9.70 19.02
C LEU A 376 17.72 9.37 17.52
N GLY A 377 16.53 8.91 17.12
CA GLY A 377 16.27 8.43 15.77
C GLY A 377 16.35 9.53 14.73
N ASP A 378 15.68 10.64 14.95
CA ASP A 378 15.61 11.76 14.02
C ASP A 378 16.98 12.42 13.76
N PRO A 379 17.83 12.71 14.78
CA PRO A 379 19.20 13.19 14.52
C PRO A 379 20.06 12.21 13.73
N ILE A 380 19.92 10.90 13.93
CA ILE A 380 20.64 9.87 13.17
C ILE A 380 20.20 9.87 11.72
N GLU A 381 18.89 9.92 11.46
CA GLU A 381 18.33 9.98 10.12
C GLU A 381 18.80 11.22 9.35
N ILE A 382 18.68 12.40 9.95
CA ILE A 382 19.13 13.66 9.32
C ILE A 382 20.63 13.62 9.04
N THR A 383 21.44 13.06 9.95
CA THR A 383 22.88 12.88 9.73
C THR A 383 23.15 11.99 8.50
N ALA A 384 22.44 10.87 8.38
CA ALA A 384 22.60 9.94 7.27
C ALA A 384 22.19 10.54 5.92
N LEU A 385 21.01 11.20 5.88
CA LEU A 385 20.51 11.90 4.71
C LEU A 385 21.46 13.03 4.28
N THR A 386 21.93 13.83 5.24
CA THR A 386 22.89 14.92 4.99
C THR A 386 24.17 14.40 4.35
N LYS A 387 24.77 13.35 4.91
CA LYS A 387 25.96 12.74 4.34
C LYS A 387 25.73 12.22 2.93
N ALA A 388 24.60 11.53 2.69
CA ALA A 388 24.29 11.03 1.35
C ALA A 388 24.21 12.17 0.32
N TYR A 389 23.50 13.25 0.64
CA TYR A 389 23.34 14.40 -0.26
C TYR A 389 24.63 15.21 -0.45
N GLN A 390 25.44 15.35 0.59
CA GLN A 390 26.72 16.08 0.54
C GLN A 390 27.79 15.41 -0.36
N ASN A 391 27.59 14.15 -0.78
CA ASN A 391 28.41 13.55 -1.83
C ASN A 391 28.22 14.18 -3.21
N TYR A 392 27.11 14.90 -3.42
CA TYR A 392 26.72 15.46 -4.72
C TYR A 392 26.61 16.99 -4.70
N THR A 393 26.21 17.57 -3.57
CA THR A 393 25.95 19.02 -3.46
C THR A 393 26.45 19.58 -2.13
N LYS A 394 26.79 20.87 -2.13
CA LYS A 394 27.10 21.64 -0.91
C LYS A 394 26.03 22.68 -0.59
N LYS A 395 24.92 22.69 -1.35
CA LYS A 395 23.78 23.57 -1.07
C LYS A 395 23.17 23.21 0.27
N LYS A 396 22.75 24.23 1.01
CA LYS A 396 22.11 24.11 2.33
C LYS A 396 20.68 24.62 2.25
N SER A 397 19.81 24.09 3.10
CA SER A 397 18.43 24.55 3.31
C SER A 397 17.66 24.78 2.00
N TYR A 398 17.78 23.85 1.03
CA TYR A 398 17.08 23.96 -0.24
C TYR A 398 15.95 22.94 -0.42
N CYS A 399 15.96 21.83 0.34
CA CYS A 399 15.02 20.75 0.21
C CYS A 399 14.14 20.68 1.47
N PRO A 400 12.82 20.91 1.36
CA PRO A 400 11.89 20.73 2.46
C PRO A 400 11.82 19.25 2.88
N ILE A 401 11.72 19.02 4.19
CA ILE A 401 11.57 17.69 4.80
C ILE A 401 10.38 17.66 5.75
N GLY A 402 9.65 16.55 5.78
CA GLY A 402 8.55 16.35 6.70
C GLY A 402 8.29 14.87 6.97
N SER A 403 7.28 14.58 7.78
CA SER A 403 6.79 13.22 8.01
C SER A 403 5.30 13.22 8.29
N VAL A 404 4.57 12.34 7.60
CA VAL A 404 3.14 12.11 7.81
C VAL A 404 2.79 11.67 9.23
N LYS A 405 3.77 11.12 9.95
CA LYS A 405 3.60 10.63 11.31
C LYS A 405 3.23 11.73 12.31
N SER A 406 3.61 12.96 12.01
CA SER A 406 3.19 14.11 12.83
C SER A 406 1.67 14.34 12.80
N ASN A 407 0.98 13.93 11.73
CA ASN A 407 -0.47 14.06 11.60
C ASN A 407 -1.24 12.83 12.09
N ILE A 408 -0.79 11.61 11.73
CA ILE A 408 -1.57 10.37 11.89
C ILE A 408 -0.94 9.35 12.84
N GLY A 409 0.18 9.70 13.48
CA GLY A 409 0.99 8.74 14.23
C GLY A 409 1.77 7.80 13.32
N HIS A 410 2.47 6.88 13.92
CA HIS A 410 3.26 5.87 13.23
C HIS A 410 2.40 4.66 12.90
N THR A 411 2.01 4.50 11.65
CA THR A 411 1.17 3.39 11.17
C THR A 411 1.95 2.08 10.96
N GLU A 412 3.13 1.95 11.56
CA GLU A 412 3.96 0.73 11.64
C GLU A 412 4.16 0.05 10.29
N SER A 413 3.60 -1.18 10.09
CA SER A 413 3.69 -1.87 8.79
C SER A 413 3.11 -1.08 7.62
N ALA A 414 2.13 -0.20 7.85
CA ALA A 414 1.56 0.67 6.84
C ALA A 414 2.27 2.04 6.71
N ALA A 415 3.34 2.31 7.49
CA ALA A 415 3.96 3.64 7.52
C ALA A 415 4.57 4.06 6.18
N GLY A 416 5.20 3.14 5.46
CA GLY A 416 5.78 3.43 4.16
C GLY A 416 4.74 3.77 3.11
N ILE A 417 3.60 3.06 3.08
CA ILE A 417 2.53 3.37 2.12
C ILE A 417 1.79 4.65 2.49
N ALA A 418 1.65 5.00 3.77
CA ALA A 418 1.11 6.29 4.18
C ALA A 418 2.00 7.46 3.70
N ALA A 419 3.32 7.30 3.80
CA ALA A 419 4.30 8.24 3.26
C ALA A 419 4.20 8.38 1.74
N VAL A 420 4.13 7.26 1.00
CA VAL A 420 3.92 7.26 -0.45
C VAL A 420 2.62 7.95 -0.83
N THR A 421 1.52 7.64 -0.13
CA THR A 421 0.20 8.25 -0.37
C THR A 421 0.25 9.78 -0.19
N LYS A 422 0.83 10.28 0.90
CA LYS A 422 1.03 11.71 1.12
C LYS A 422 1.78 12.36 -0.03
N VAL A 423 2.92 11.80 -0.42
CA VAL A 423 3.77 12.36 -1.48
C VAL A 423 3.06 12.37 -2.83
N VAL A 424 2.34 11.29 -3.18
CA VAL A 424 1.54 11.22 -4.42
C VAL A 424 0.46 12.30 -4.43
N LEU A 425 -0.27 12.49 -3.34
CA LEU A 425 -1.27 13.55 -3.23
C LEU A 425 -0.64 14.95 -3.33
N MET A 426 0.49 15.17 -2.70
CA MET A 426 1.25 16.43 -2.83
C MET A 426 1.66 16.70 -4.28
N MET A 427 2.11 15.69 -5.04
CA MET A 427 2.43 15.81 -6.47
C MET A 427 1.20 16.15 -7.30
N GLN A 428 0.07 15.45 -7.08
CA GLN A 428 -1.19 15.71 -7.78
C GLN A 428 -1.68 17.15 -7.58
N HIS A 429 -1.64 17.63 -6.34
CA HIS A 429 -2.10 18.97 -5.98
C HIS A 429 -1.02 20.05 -6.18
N LYS A 430 0.23 19.66 -6.45
CA LYS A 430 1.39 20.56 -6.57
C LYS A 430 1.56 21.45 -5.33
N LYS A 431 1.36 20.86 -4.14
CA LYS A 431 1.40 21.56 -2.85
C LYS A 431 2.28 20.82 -1.86
N LEU A 432 2.99 21.56 -1.02
CA LEU A 432 3.63 21.08 0.20
C LEU A 432 2.67 21.22 1.37
N VAL A 433 2.65 20.24 2.26
CA VAL A 433 1.79 20.24 3.47
C VAL A 433 2.64 20.31 4.73
N PRO A 434 2.12 20.89 5.83
CA PRO A 434 2.87 21.06 7.06
C PRO A 434 3.20 19.76 7.76
N SER A 435 4.38 19.70 8.40
CA SER A 435 4.77 18.74 9.41
C SER A 435 4.52 19.36 10.79
N LEU A 436 3.85 18.64 11.68
CA LEU A 436 3.37 19.18 12.96
C LEU A 436 4.36 18.92 14.10
N HIS A 437 4.15 19.60 15.23
CA HIS A 437 4.84 19.37 16.51
C HIS A 437 6.36 19.58 16.47
N SER A 438 6.83 20.48 15.61
CA SER A 438 8.24 20.86 15.45
C SER A 438 8.45 22.36 15.40
N GLU A 439 7.59 23.14 16.03
CA GLU A 439 7.72 24.59 16.18
C GLU A 439 9.05 24.96 16.85
N GLN A 440 9.46 24.16 17.84
CA GLN A 440 10.80 24.16 18.38
C GLN A 440 11.55 22.95 17.86
N LEU A 441 12.57 23.19 17.03
CA LEU A 441 13.39 22.13 16.44
C LEU A 441 14.27 21.44 17.48
N ASN A 442 14.53 20.16 17.26
CA ASN A 442 15.42 19.34 18.09
C ASN A 442 16.83 19.95 18.11
N SER A 443 17.30 20.32 19.27
CA SER A 443 18.60 20.98 19.49
C SER A 443 19.82 20.11 19.08
N ASN A 444 19.62 18.81 18.88
CA ASN A 444 20.66 17.90 18.39
C ASN A 444 20.76 17.88 16.85
N ILE A 445 19.89 18.64 16.13
CA ILE A 445 19.88 18.72 14.67
C ILE A 445 20.19 20.16 14.26
N LYS A 446 21.34 20.36 13.61
CA LYS A 446 21.73 21.65 13.06
C LYS A 446 21.25 21.77 11.61
N PHE A 447 19.96 22.07 11.42
CA PHE A 447 19.36 22.14 10.08
C PHE A 447 20.07 23.14 9.16
N GLU A 448 20.60 24.23 9.70
CA GLU A 448 21.37 25.24 8.94
C GLU A 448 22.68 24.70 8.34
N GLU A 449 23.17 23.55 8.80
CA GLU A 449 24.33 22.86 8.23
C GLU A 449 23.95 21.78 7.22
N THR A 450 22.67 21.49 7.06
CA THR A 450 22.12 20.42 6.21
C THR A 450 21.54 20.97 4.89
N PRO A 451 21.30 20.12 3.88
CA PRO A 451 20.52 20.47 2.70
C PRO A 451 19.04 20.75 2.99
N PHE A 452 18.55 20.43 4.18
CA PHE A 452 17.13 20.33 4.52
C PHE A 452 16.65 21.48 5.41
N TYR A 453 15.32 21.74 5.35
CA TYR A 453 14.58 22.52 6.32
C TYR A 453 13.22 21.88 6.57
N VAL A 454 12.68 22.00 7.78
CA VAL A 454 11.39 21.39 8.11
C VAL A 454 10.25 22.17 7.46
N GLN A 455 9.35 21.46 6.77
CA GLN A 455 8.19 22.06 6.12
C GLN A 455 7.08 22.29 7.15
N HIS A 456 6.79 23.56 7.46
CA HIS A 456 5.78 23.92 8.45
C HIS A 456 4.51 24.52 7.82
N GLU A 457 4.57 24.97 6.56
CA GLU A 457 3.49 25.73 5.94
C GLU A 457 2.84 24.94 4.80
N TYR A 458 1.57 25.28 4.52
CA TYR A 458 0.90 24.84 3.30
C TYR A 458 1.22 25.80 2.17
N GLU A 459 1.98 25.38 1.19
CA GLU A 459 2.45 26.24 0.11
C GLU A 459 2.53 25.53 -1.25
N ASP A 460 2.81 26.30 -2.31
CA ASP A 460 3.03 25.74 -3.64
C ASP A 460 4.31 24.91 -3.70
N TRP A 461 4.21 23.67 -4.16
CA TRP A 461 5.37 22.86 -4.47
C TRP A 461 5.91 23.26 -5.86
N LYS A 462 6.91 24.11 -5.90
CA LYS A 462 7.54 24.56 -7.14
C LYS A 462 8.39 23.44 -7.75
N ALA A 463 8.39 23.35 -9.10
CA ALA A 463 9.31 22.50 -9.82
C ALA A 463 10.76 22.96 -9.56
N PRO A 464 11.70 22.06 -9.29
CA PRO A 464 13.08 22.45 -8.99
C PRO A 464 13.80 22.96 -10.26
N VAL A 465 14.57 24.04 -10.10
CA VAL A 465 15.43 24.60 -11.15
C VAL A 465 16.88 24.43 -10.74
N VAL A 466 17.67 23.80 -11.58
CA VAL A 466 19.10 23.53 -11.35
C VAL A 466 19.93 24.13 -12.48
N MET A 467 21.07 24.72 -12.13
CA MET A 467 22.04 25.22 -13.11
C MET A 467 22.83 24.05 -13.70
N GLU A 468 22.70 23.81 -15.01
CA GLU A 468 23.50 22.88 -15.79
C GLU A 468 24.15 23.61 -16.98
N ASN A 469 25.45 23.47 -17.12
CA ASN A 469 26.20 24.09 -18.22
C ASN A 469 25.96 25.62 -18.36
N GLN A 470 25.74 26.33 -17.26
CA GLN A 470 25.42 27.78 -17.19
C GLN A 470 24.01 28.16 -17.67
N GLU A 471 23.13 27.20 -17.87
CA GLU A 471 21.72 27.39 -18.18
C GLU A 471 20.83 26.89 -17.04
N GLU A 472 19.73 27.58 -16.77
CA GLU A 472 18.70 27.14 -15.85
C GLU A 472 17.86 26.05 -16.51
N LYS A 473 17.75 24.92 -15.84
CA LYS A 473 16.95 23.80 -16.30
C LYS A 473 15.93 23.41 -15.24
N GLU A 474 14.66 23.44 -15.62
CA GLU A 474 13.55 22.99 -14.78
C GLU A 474 13.41 21.45 -14.86
N TYR A 475 13.20 20.84 -13.71
CA TYR A 475 12.99 19.41 -13.57
C TYR A 475 11.60 19.10 -13.01
N PRO A 476 11.05 17.92 -13.28
CA PRO A 476 9.82 17.48 -12.62
C PRO A 476 10.03 17.42 -11.11
N ARG A 477 8.93 17.57 -10.35
CA ARG A 477 8.95 17.43 -8.90
C ARG A 477 9.36 16.02 -8.53
N ARG A 478 10.35 15.90 -7.63
CA ARG A 478 10.87 14.62 -7.14
C ARG A 478 10.84 14.60 -5.62
N ALA A 479 10.53 13.44 -5.08
CA ALA A 479 10.60 13.22 -3.65
C ALA A 479 11.37 11.95 -3.32
N GLY A 480 12.21 12.02 -2.27
CA GLY A 480 12.75 10.86 -1.60
C GLY A 480 11.85 10.43 -0.45
N ILE A 481 11.66 9.13 -0.25
CA ILE A 481 10.87 8.57 0.85
C ILE A 481 11.68 7.51 1.57
N SER A 482 11.79 7.63 2.88
CA SER A 482 12.55 6.72 3.73
C SER A 482 11.65 5.96 4.71
N ALA A 483 11.93 4.68 4.89
CA ALA A 483 11.36 3.90 5.98
C ALA A 483 12.44 3.00 6.61
N PHE A 484 12.63 3.13 7.92
CA PHE A 484 13.65 2.44 8.68
C PHE A 484 13.00 1.56 9.76
N GLY A 485 13.08 0.24 9.61
CA GLY A 485 12.52 -0.71 10.55
C GLY A 485 13.32 -0.83 11.83
N ALA A 486 12.66 -0.92 12.97
CA ALA A 486 13.31 -1.11 14.28
C ALA A 486 14.16 -2.39 14.36
N GLY A 487 14.00 -3.34 13.44
CA GLY A 487 14.87 -4.52 13.26
C GLY A 487 16.09 -4.28 12.38
N GLY A 488 16.29 -3.06 11.86
CA GLY A 488 17.46 -2.68 11.05
C GLY A 488 17.26 -2.72 9.53
N THR A 489 16.10 -3.11 9.01
CA THR A 489 15.82 -3.06 7.57
C THR A 489 15.49 -1.64 7.15
N ASN A 490 16.29 -1.08 6.23
CA ASN A 490 16.17 0.27 5.70
C ASN A 490 15.74 0.22 4.24
N VAL A 491 14.78 1.07 3.87
CA VAL A 491 14.32 1.23 2.48
C VAL A 491 14.28 2.70 2.14
N HIS A 492 14.71 3.03 0.93
CA HIS A 492 14.57 4.36 0.33
C HIS A 492 14.07 4.23 -1.10
N ILE A 493 13.16 5.13 -1.50
CA ILE A 493 12.65 5.21 -2.87
C ILE A 493 12.69 6.66 -3.35
N VAL A 494 12.77 6.85 -4.67
CA VAL A 494 12.62 8.16 -5.32
C VAL A 494 11.40 8.12 -6.22
N LEU A 495 10.45 9.03 -5.97
CA LEU A 495 9.28 9.29 -6.80
C LEU A 495 9.50 10.53 -7.65
N GLU A 496 8.91 10.54 -8.84
CA GLU A 496 8.85 11.66 -9.76
C GLU A 496 7.41 11.90 -10.21
N GLU A 497 6.99 13.16 -10.31
CA GLU A 497 5.69 13.50 -10.90
C GLU A 497 5.64 13.08 -12.37
N TYR A 498 4.49 12.61 -12.80
CA TYR A 498 4.25 12.29 -14.20
C TYR A 498 3.52 13.47 -14.88
N SER A 499 4.18 14.08 -15.86
CA SER A 499 3.58 15.13 -16.69
C SER A 499 3.15 14.51 -18.03
N LYS A 500 1.83 14.41 -18.24
CA LYS A 500 1.28 13.97 -19.51
C LYS A 500 1.53 15.06 -20.55
N ASN A 501 2.19 14.74 -21.64
CA ASN A 501 2.18 15.62 -22.82
C ASN A 501 0.73 15.74 -23.30
N GLU A 502 0.13 16.91 -23.16
CA GLU A 502 -1.23 17.20 -23.61
C GLU A 502 -1.31 17.08 -25.13
N THR A 503 -1.64 15.90 -25.65
CA THR A 503 -2.05 15.73 -27.02
C THR A 503 -3.55 15.78 -27.11
N SER A 504 -4.03 16.90 -27.64
CA SER A 504 -5.34 17.21 -28.22
C SER A 504 -6.59 16.50 -27.67
N LYS A 505 -7.38 17.31 -27.01
CA LYS A 505 -8.78 17.07 -26.69
C LYS A 505 -9.62 17.22 -27.99
N ASN A 506 -9.97 16.12 -28.60
CA ASN A 506 -11.16 16.03 -29.42
C ASN A 506 -11.85 14.74 -29.04
N VAL A 507 -12.59 14.74 -27.95
CA VAL A 507 -13.51 13.66 -27.61
C VAL A 507 -14.75 13.86 -28.49
N SER A 508 -14.80 13.12 -29.61
CA SER A 508 -16.00 13.06 -30.43
C SER A 508 -17.07 12.24 -29.73
N ALA A 509 -18.32 12.66 -29.91
CA ALA A 509 -19.58 12.02 -29.51
C ALA A 509 -19.51 11.05 -28.30
N CYS A 510 -19.85 11.55 -27.14
CA CYS A 510 -20.01 10.79 -25.90
C CYS A 510 -21.04 9.66 -26.09
N PRO A 511 -20.73 8.38 -25.77
CA PRO A 511 -21.78 7.39 -25.60
C PRO A 511 -22.59 7.76 -24.35
N ASN A 512 -23.80 8.15 -24.56
CA ASN A 512 -24.67 8.81 -23.60
C ASN A 512 -25.29 7.81 -22.60
N ILE A 513 -24.49 6.96 -21.96
CA ILE A 513 -24.99 5.94 -21.03
C ILE A 513 -24.28 6.06 -19.68
N PHE A 514 -25.04 6.41 -18.65
CA PHE A 514 -24.60 6.23 -17.27
C PHE A 514 -24.89 4.79 -16.82
N MET A 515 -23.94 4.17 -16.12
CA MET A 515 -24.03 2.78 -15.64
C MET A 515 -23.56 2.69 -14.20
N LEU A 516 -24.37 2.07 -13.33
CA LEU A 516 -24.06 1.83 -11.93
C LEU A 516 -24.57 0.45 -11.52
N SER A 517 -23.80 -0.27 -10.69
CA SER A 517 -24.25 -1.58 -10.21
C SER A 517 -23.82 -1.84 -8.76
N ALA A 518 -24.54 -2.72 -8.10
CA ALA A 518 -24.26 -3.15 -6.74
C ALA A 518 -24.66 -4.61 -6.51
N LYS A 519 -24.29 -5.16 -5.36
CA LYS A 519 -24.58 -6.53 -4.96
C LYS A 519 -26.08 -6.76 -4.73
N ASN A 520 -26.75 -5.78 -4.17
CA ASN A 520 -28.20 -5.78 -3.93
C ASN A 520 -28.79 -4.37 -4.07
N GLU A 521 -30.12 -4.27 -4.05
CA GLU A 521 -30.83 -3.02 -4.27
C GLU A 521 -30.52 -1.96 -3.20
N GLU A 522 -30.40 -2.36 -1.94
CA GLU A 522 -30.05 -1.43 -0.86
C GLU A 522 -28.70 -0.76 -1.08
N ARG A 523 -27.69 -1.54 -1.48
CA ARG A 523 -26.36 -1.03 -1.82
C ARG A 523 -26.37 -0.20 -3.09
N LEU A 524 -27.19 -0.56 -4.08
CA LEU A 524 -27.34 0.24 -5.29
C LEU A 524 -27.90 1.63 -4.97
N ARG A 525 -28.90 1.73 -4.11
CA ARG A 525 -29.46 3.01 -3.66
C ARG A 525 -28.44 3.81 -2.85
N ALA A 526 -27.74 3.17 -1.92
CA ALA A 526 -26.67 3.83 -1.17
C ALA A 526 -25.56 4.36 -2.11
N TYR A 527 -25.21 3.58 -3.14
CA TYR A 527 -24.20 4.00 -4.10
C TYR A 527 -24.70 5.15 -4.98
N ALA A 528 -25.93 5.09 -5.46
CA ALA A 528 -26.54 6.16 -6.23
C ALA A 528 -26.59 7.48 -5.45
N ALA A 529 -26.89 7.43 -4.14
CA ALA A 529 -26.86 8.62 -3.28
C ALA A 529 -25.45 9.23 -3.14
N ILE A 530 -24.43 8.39 -2.98
CA ILE A 530 -23.03 8.84 -2.92
C ILE A 530 -22.62 9.45 -4.26
N VAL A 531 -22.98 8.81 -5.38
CA VAL A 531 -22.64 9.32 -6.71
C VAL A 531 -23.38 10.64 -6.99
N LEU A 532 -24.64 10.77 -6.59
CA LEU A 532 -25.38 12.02 -6.71
C LEU A 532 -24.72 13.16 -5.93
N TRP A 533 -24.27 12.88 -4.70
CA TRP A 533 -23.51 13.86 -3.93
C TRP A 533 -22.20 14.26 -4.63
N TYR A 534 -21.47 13.27 -5.15
CA TYR A 534 -20.23 13.49 -5.92
C TYR A 534 -20.49 14.37 -7.14
N MET A 535 -21.53 14.10 -7.93
CA MET A 535 -21.89 14.91 -9.11
C MET A 535 -22.15 16.38 -8.74
N LYS A 536 -22.81 16.62 -7.60
CA LYS A 536 -23.10 17.97 -7.10
C LYS A 536 -21.88 18.69 -6.50
N THR A 537 -20.80 17.99 -6.21
CA THR A 537 -19.61 18.54 -5.55
C THR A 537 -18.37 18.43 -6.45
N GLU A 538 -17.56 17.39 -6.25
CA GLU A 538 -16.26 17.22 -6.91
C GLU A 538 -16.40 16.90 -8.40
N GLY A 539 -17.36 16.07 -8.75
CA GLY A 539 -17.66 15.67 -10.13
C GLY A 539 -18.04 16.83 -11.04
N LYS A 540 -18.60 17.89 -10.46
CA LYS A 540 -19.05 19.07 -11.21
C LYS A 540 -17.93 19.76 -12.03
N THR A 541 -16.68 19.61 -11.61
CA THR A 541 -15.51 20.20 -12.27
C THR A 541 -14.82 19.25 -13.25
N LYS A 542 -15.26 18.00 -13.32
CA LYS A 542 -14.68 16.96 -14.19
C LYS A 542 -15.42 16.92 -15.53
N GLU A 543 -14.74 16.47 -16.57
CA GLU A 543 -15.38 16.24 -17.87
C GLU A 543 -16.38 15.09 -17.76
N ILE A 544 -17.61 15.27 -18.26
CA ILE A 544 -18.65 14.24 -18.16
C ILE A 544 -18.26 12.95 -18.87
N SER A 545 -17.51 13.02 -19.97
CA SER A 545 -16.99 11.86 -20.69
C SER A 545 -16.05 11.03 -19.82
N ASP A 546 -15.19 11.68 -19.03
CA ASP A 546 -14.26 11.00 -18.12
C ASP A 546 -15.04 10.29 -17.00
N ILE A 547 -16.10 10.92 -16.48
CA ILE A 547 -16.99 10.33 -15.45
C ILE A 547 -17.68 9.08 -16.01
N LEU A 548 -18.39 9.21 -17.13
CA LEU A 548 -19.15 8.10 -17.73
C LEU A 548 -18.23 6.93 -18.10
N TYR A 549 -17.09 7.23 -18.74
CA TYR A 549 -16.11 6.21 -19.10
C TYR A 549 -15.54 5.50 -17.88
N SER A 550 -15.24 6.24 -16.82
CA SER A 550 -14.68 5.64 -15.58
C SER A 550 -15.71 4.74 -14.90
N PHE A 551 -17.00 5.09 -14.85
CA PHE A 551 -18.05 4.18 -14.35
C PHE A 551 -18.18 2.91 -15.20
N GLN A 552 -18.10 3.03 -16.52
CA GLN A 552 -18.19 1.89 -17.44
C GLN A 552 -16.95 0.98 -17.36
N ARG A 553 -15.74 1.54 -17.18
CA ARG A 553 -14.46 0.84 -17.27
C ARG A 553 -13.95 0.28 -15.94
N CYS A 554 -14.12 1.07 -14.85
CA CYS A 554 -13.41 0.83 -13.59
C CYS A 554 -14.21 -0.04 -12.62
N LYS A 555 -15.52 -0.14 -12.82
CA LYS A 555 -16.41 -0.84 -11.89
C LYS A 555 -16.78 -2.22 -12.42
N GLU A 556 -16.82 -3.20 -11.50
CA GLU A 556 -17.35 -4.53 -11.82
C GLU A 556 -18.87 -4.43 -12.06
N ALA A 557 -19.37 -5.14 -13.06
CA ALA A 557 -20.80 -5.24 -13.29
C ALA A 557 -21.40 -6.29 -12.35
N LEU A 558 -22.02 -5.82 -11.27
CA LEU A 558 -22.61 -6.65 -10.23
C LEU A 558 -24.07 -7.02 -10.55
N GLU A 559 -24.76 -7.64 -9.59
CA GLU A 559 -26.07 -8.28 -9.79
C GLU A 559 -27.21 -7.29 -10.04
N GLU A 560 -27.29 -6.21 -9.24
CA GLU A 560 -28.30 -5.15 -9.41
C GLU A 560 -27.70 -4.02 -10.24
N ARG A 561 -28.40 -3.62 -11.32
CA ARG A 561 -27.86 -2.69 -12.31
C ARG A 561 -28.82 -1.57 -12.61
N LEU A 562 -28.29 -0.36 -12.69
CA LEU A 562 -28.97 0.87 -13.07
C LEU A 562 -28.28 1.46 -14.28
N ALA A 563 -29.02 1.69 -15.37
CA ALA A 563 -28.51 2.42 -16.53
C ALA A 563 -29.56 3.37 -17.06
N PHE A 564 -29.11 4.50 -17.58
CA PHE A 564 -29.93 5.48 -18.27
C PHE A 564 -29.11 6.34 -19.22
N ILE A 565 -29.78 7.00 -20.14
CA ILE A 565 -29.13 7.91 -21.08
C ILE A 565 -28.86 9.25 -20.39
N ALA A 566 -27.62 9.75 -20.52
CA ALA A 566 -27.20 11.06 -20.01
C ALA A 566 -26.03 11.59 -20.82
N CYS A 567 -26.09 12.85 -21.25
CA CYS A 567 -25.08 13.53 -22.06
C CYS A 567 -24.29 14.59 -21.28
N ASN A 568 -24.77 14.96 -20.10
CA ASN A 568 -24.22 16.04 -19.28
C ASN A 568 -24.43 15.77 -17.79
N HIS A 569 -23.87 16.62 -16.94
CA HIS A 569 -23.95 16.47 -15.48
C HIS A 569 -25.39 16.54 -14.97
N GLU A 570 -26.19 17.46 -15.50
CA GLU A 570 -27.58 17.69 -15.07
C GLU A 570 -28.44 16.45 -15.32
N GLU A 571 -28.30 15.81 -16.48
CA GLU A 571 -29.01 14.58 -16.82
C GLU A 571 -28.62 13.39 -15.94
N VAL A 572 -27.29 13.30 -15.53
CA VAL A 572 -26.87 12.29 -14.56
C VAL A 572 -27.47 12.56 -13.19
N GLU A 573 -27.46 13.82 -12.72
CA GLU A 573 -28.08 14.21 -11.45
C GLU A 573 -29.58 13.93 -11.44
N GLU A 574 -30.29 14.28 -12.50
CA GLU A 574 -31.72 14.01 -12.64
C GLU A 574 -32.03 12.50 -12.66
N GLY A 575 -31.27 11.72 -13.44
CA GLY A 575 -31.46 10.26 -13.51
C GLY A 575 -31.27 9.58 -12.15
N LEU A 576 -30.21 9.95 -11.41
CA LEU A 576 -29.98 9.45 -10.06
C LEU A 576 -31.05 9.90 -9.07
N THR A 577 -31.51 11.16 -9.15
CA THR A 577 -32.54 11.70 -8.28
C THR A 577 -33.86 10.95 -8.51
N ARG A 578 -34.28 10.77 -9.78
CA ARG A 578 -35.49 9.99 -10.14
C ARG A 578 -35.40 8.56 -9.60
N PHE A 579 -34.24 7.89 -9.75
CA PHE A 579 -34.03 6.54 -9.21
C PHE A 579 -34.23 6.49 -7.69
N LEU A 580 -33.71 7.46 -6.95
CA LEU A 580 -33.81 7.50 -5.49
C LEU A 580 -35.23 7.82 -5.01
N GLU A 581 -36.00 8.62 -5.77
CA GLU A 581 -37.38 9.01 -5.44
C GLU A 581 -38.44 7.95 -5.80
N GLN A 582 -38.16 7.05 -6.75
CA GLN A 582 -39.11 6.05 -7.26
C GLN A 582 -39.72 5.14 -6.20
N GLU A 583 -39.01 4.84 -5.12
CA GLU A 583 -39.56 4.02 -4.03
C GLU A 583 -40.65 4.73 -3.21
N ALA A 584 -40.55 6.06 -3.16
CA ALA A 584 -41.53 6.87 -2.42
C ALA A 584 -42.90 6.96 -3.10
N MET A 585 -42.98 6.65 -4.41
CA MET A 585 -44.21 6.90 -5.20
C MET A 585 -44.74 5.70 -6.02
N GLY A 586 -44.04 4.55 -6.06
CA GLY A 586 -44.53 3.36 -6.77
C GLY A 586 -44.61 3.50 -8.30
N LEU A 587 -43.87 4.41 -8.91
CA LEU A 587 -43.93 4.74 -10.34
C LEU A 587 -42.69 4.20 -11.08
N HIS A 588 -42.93 3.43 -12.15
CA HIS A 588 -41.89 3.09 -13.14
C HIS A 588 -41.86 4.18 -14.22
N HIS A 589 -40.72 4.87 -14.36
CA HIS A 589 -40.53 5.84 -15.44
C HIS A 589 -39.74 5.20 -16.62
N GLU A 590 -40.17 5.51 -17.85
CA GLU A 590 -39.72 4.89 -19.10
C GLU A 590 -38.20 5.04 -19.41
N ASN A 591 -37.48 5.96 -18.77
CA ASN A 591 -36.09 6.27 -19.09
C ASN A 591 -35.05 5.82 -18.05
N VAL A 592 -35.44 5.17 -16.95
CA VAL A 592 -34.55 4.61 -15.93
C VAL A 592 -34.73 3.11 -15.89
N LEU A 593 -33.71 2.37 -16.34
CA LEU A 593 -33.74 0.92 -16.39
C LEU A 593 -33.15 0.34 -15.12
N LEU A 594 -34.00 -0.24 -14.28
CA LEU A 594 -33.63 -1.05 -13.14
C LEU A 594 -33.87 -2.52 -13.47
N CYS A 595 -32.86 -3.34 -13.55
CA CYS A 595 -33.01 -4.77 -13.83
C CYS A 595 -32.26 -5.62 -12.80
N LYS A 596 -33.01 -6.59 -12.22
CA LYS A 596 -32.38 -7.72 -11.52
C LYS A 596 -31.78 -8.66 -12.57
N ASN A 597 -30.57 -9.10 -12.34
CA ASN A 597 -29.85 -10.00 -13.24
C ASN A 597 -30.69 -11.25 -13.52
N ARG A 598 -31.49 -11.23 -14.58
CA ARG A 598 -32.14 -12.43 -15.13
C ARG A 598 -31.20 -12.98 -16.16
N VAL A 599 -30.44 -14.02 -15.80
CA VAL A 599 -29.60 -14.78 -16.74
C VAL A 599 -30.51 -15.36 -17.85
N GLN A 600 -30.80 -14.55 -18.84
CA GLN A 600 -31.31 -15.04 -20.12
C GLN A 600 -30.08 -15.34 -21.00
N GLN A 601 -30.11 -16.46 -21.68
CA GLN A 601 -29.08 -16.81 -22.68
C GLN A 601 -29.25 -15.88 -23.90
N TYR A 602 -28.75 -14.63 -23.78
CA TYR A 602 -28.68 -13.73 -24.93
C TYR A 602 -27.45 -14.04 -25.79
N ASN A 603 -27.63 -14.01 -27.08
CA ASN A 603 -26.55 -14.18 -28.03
C ASN A 603 -25.67 -12.91 -28.02
N ARG A 604 -24.36 -13.07 -27.80
CA ARG A 604 -23.34 -11.99 -27.79
C ARG A 604 -23.46 -11.07 -29.02
N THR A 605 -23.92 -11.61 -30.15
CA THR A 605 -24.14 -10.90 -31.41
C THR A 605 -25.07 -9.68 -31.25
N MET A 606 -26.08 -9.74 -30.37
CA MET A 606 -27.03 -8.64 -30.17
C MET A 606 -26.36 -7.39 -29.55
N MET A 607 -25.43 -7.58 -28.61
CA MET A 607 -24.69 -6.46 -28.02
C MET A 607 -23.75 -5.84 -29.07
N ASP A 608 -23.04 -6.67 -29.81
CA ASP A 608 -22.11 -6.20 -30.86
C ASP A 608 -22.85 -5.44 -31.97
N GLU A 609 -24.04 -5.90 -32.37
CA GLU A 609 -24.92 -5.23 -33.35
C GLU A 609 -25.41 -3.87 -32.81
N SER A 610 -25.88 -3.81 -31.58
CA SER A 610 -26.35 -2.56 -30.95
C SER A 610 -25.21 -1.54 -30.81
N VAL A 611 -24.00 -1.98 -30.46
CA VAL A 611 -22.81 -1.12 -30.40
C VAL A 611 -22.48 -0.55 -31.79
N ASN A 612 -22.51 -1.38 -32.83
CA ASN A 612 -22.25 -0.95 -34.22
C ASN A 612 -23.29 0.07 -34.72
N GLN A 613 -24.54 -0.08 -34.28
CA GLN A 613 -25.63 0.81 -34.64
C GLN A 613 -25.71 2.07 -33.76
N LYS A 614 -24.89 2.14 -32.69
CA LYS A 614 -24.93 3.20 -31.65
C LYS A 614 -26.34 3.33 -31.00
N ASP A 615 -27.03 2.18 -30.85
CA ASP A 615 -28.32 2.12 -30.16
C ASP A 615 -28.10 2.09 -28.63
N TRP A 616 -27.93 3.29 -28.06
CA TRP A 616 -27.57 3.46 -26.65
C TRP A 616 -28.63 2.92 -25.69
N GLU A 617 -29.94 3.06 -26.02
CA GLU A 617 -31.03 2.54 -25.22
C GLU A 617 -30.99 1.02 -25.17
N LYS A 618 -30.79 0.38 -26.31
CA LYS A 618 -30.68 -1.08 -26.41
C LYS A 618 -29.45 -1.60 -25.68
N ILE A 619 -28.31 -0.91 -25.77
CA ILE A 619 -27.09 -1.26 -25.03
C ILE A 619 -27.34 -1.18 -23.52
N ALA A 620 -27.95 -0.10 -23.02
CA ALA A 620 -28.29 0.07 -21.62
C ALA A 620 -29.22 -1.05 -21.14
N GLN A 621 -30.26 -1.38 -21.90
CA GLN A 621 -31.20 -2.46 -21.62
C GLN A 621 -30.45 -3.82 -21.53
N LEU A 622 -29.68 -4.20 -22.55
CA LEU A 622 -28.97 -5.46 -22.60
C LEU A 622 -27.95 -5.59 -21.45
N TRP A 623 -27.27 -4.48 -21.10
CA TRP A 623 -26.36 -4.48 -19.97
C TRP A 623 -27.13 -4.68 -18.64
N CYS A 624 -28.26 -4.01 -18.42
CA CYS A 624 -29.12 -4.23 -17.27
C CYS A 624 -29.63 -5.68 -17.19
N GLU A 625 -29.92 -6.32 -18.32
CA GLU A 625 -30.35 -7.72 -18.40
C GLU A 625 -29.20 -8.73 -18.15
N GLY A 626 -28.00 -8.26 -17.86
CA GLY A 626 -26.86 -9.08 -17.44
C GLY A 626 -25.80 -9.30 -18.52
N MET A 627 -25.92 -8.74 -19.72
CA MET A 627 -24.91 -8.90 -20.76
C MET A 627 -23.60 -8.20 -20.38
N LYS A 628 -22.48 -8.80 -20.81
CA LYS A 628 -21.15 -8.21 -20.66
C LYS A 628 -20.90 -7.18 -21.75
N LEU A 629 -20.45 -6.01 -21.35
CA LEU A 629 -20.06 -4.92 -22.22
C LEU A 629 -18.54 -4.74 -22.18
N LYS A 630 -17.95 -4.40 -23.32
CA LYS A 630 -16.57 -3.91 -23.41
C LYS A 630 -16.60 -2.39 -23.55
N PRO A 631 -16.33 -1.63 -22.49
CA PRO A 631 -16.49 -0.17 -22.51
C PRO A 631 -15.68 0.51 -23.64
N ASP A 632 -14.48 0.03 -23.91
CA ASP A 632 -13.61 0.61 -24.94
C ASP A 632 -14.22 0.59 -26.35
N CYS A 633 -15.21 -0.28 -26.62
CA CYS A 633 -15.91 -0.33 -27.91
C CYS A 633 -16.97 0.76 -28.06
N LEU A 634 -17.37 1.41 -26.98
CA LEU A 634 -18.37 2.49 -27.01
C LEU A 634 -17.77 3.83 -27.44
N TRP A 635 -16.46 3.99 -27.32
CA TRP A 635 -15.77 5.26 -27.48
C TRP A 635 -14.87 5.26 -28.72
N GLU A 636 -14.99 6.28 -29.55
CA GLU A 636 -14.10 6.49 -30.72
C GLU A 636 -12.68 6.87 -30.27
N SER A 637 -12.58 7.68 -29.21
CA SER A 637 -11.33 7.95 -28.51
C SER A 637 -11.55 7.75 -27.01
N ARG A 638 -10.63 7.08 -26.33
CA ARG A 638 -10.75 6.77 -24.89
C ARG A 638 -10.61 8.05 -24.07
N PRO A 639 -11.62 8.40 -23.25
CA PRO A 639 -11.50 9.45 -22.22
C PRO A 639 -10.46 9.09 -21.16
N ASN A 640 -10.18 10.01 -20.26
CA ASN A 640 -9.31 9.71 -19.13
C ASN A 640 -10.05 8.86 -18.09
N VAL A 641 -9.31 7.99 -17.43
CA VAL A 641 -9.77 7.36 -16.19
C VAL A 641 -9.56 8.34 -15.06
N ILE A 642 -10.58 8.54 -14.24
CA ILE A 642 -10.55 9.40 -13.07
C ILE A 642 -11.00 8.63 -11.84
N THR A 643 -10.56 9.06 -10.66
CA THR A 643 -11.02 8.51 -9.38
C THR A 643 -12.51 8.78 -9.21
N LEU A 644 -13.24 7.73 -8.88
CA LEU A 644 -14.69 7.74 -8.65
C LEU A 644 -15.01 7.40 -7.19
N PRO A 645 -16.21 7.75 -6.69
CA PRO A 645 -16.66 7.27 -5.39
C PRO A 645 -16.51 5.76 -5.23
N ALA A 646 -16.08 5.34 -4.06
CA ALA A 646 -15.90 3.94 -3.74
C ALA A 646 -17.24 3.23 -3.52
N TYR A 647 -17.27 1.92 -3.76
CA TYR A 647 -18.41 1.07 -3.45
C TYR A 647 -18.78 1.16 -1.96
N PRO A 648 -20.07 1.38 -1.61
CA PRO A 648 -20.51 1.49 -0.22
C PRO A 648 -20.74 0.10 0.41
N PHE A 649 -19.68 -0.51 0.88
CA PHE A 649 -19.75 -1.80 1.56
C PHE A 649 -20.75 -1.80 2.72
N LEU A 650 -21.43 -2.92 2.91
CA LEU A 650 -22.24 -3.15 4.10
C LEU A 650 -21.33 -3.21 5.33
N ARG A 651 -21.69 -2.52 6.40
CA ARG A 651 -20.90 -2.42 7.62
C ARG A 651 -21.47 -3.34 8.70
N GLU A 652 -21.32 -4.66 8.50
CA GLU A 652 -21.70 -5.67 9.48
C GLU A 652 -20.53 -6.01 10.39
N ARG A 653 -20.81 -6.14 11.70
CA ARG A 653 -19.82 -6.51 12.67
C ARG A 653 -19.46 -8.00 12.56
N HIS A 654 -18.20 -8.29 12.34
CA HIS A 654 -17.64 -9.63 12.33
C HIS A 654 -16.53 -9.73 13.38
N TRP A 655 -16.82 -10.43 14.47
CA TRP A 655 -15.90 -10.55 15.59
C TRP A 655 -16.09 -11.87 16.32
N VAL A 656 -15.05 -12.37 16.98
CA VAL A 656 -15.16 -13.51 17.89
C VAL A 656 -15.87 -13.10 19.18
N ASN A 657 -16.62 -14.03 19.78
CA ASN A 657 -17.31 -13.81 21.06
C ASN A 657 -16.28 -13.91 22.20
N VAL A 658 -15.78 -12.77 22.63
CA VAL A 658 -14.91 -12.64 23.82
C VAL A 658 -15.82 -12.64 25.06
N ARG A 659 -15.51 -13.44 26.09
CA ARG A 659 -16.25 -13.53 27.36
C ARG A 659 -15.79 -12.46 28.36
#